data_759441141c120e8a043cb2cc4495a690
#
_entry.id   759441141c120e8a043cb2cc4495a690
#
_cell.length_a   1.000
_cell.length_b   1.000
_cell.length_c   1.000
_cell.angle_alpha   90.00
_cell.angle_beta   90.00
_cell.angle_gamma   90.00
#
_symmetry.space_group_name_H-M   'P 1'
#
loop_
_entity.id
_entity.type
_entity.pdbx_description
1 polymer ?
#
loop_
_entity_poly.entity_id
_entity_poly.type
_entity_poly.pdbx_seq_one_letter_code
_entity_poly.pdbx_strand_id
1 'polypeptide(L)'
;MKRINWQRLATIGLCSSLVINAFPGATAVAETVTSESSPTVASSTTQESTESSQETTETSREAVTQETAKQAEIPEVKTETTESVPENSSENDRQTSISPRWVPNDQVIYPRMIFGFTDETGKAFADENLTLSGTYTKFGYEDATSLWRPYAVNYPITSSNAGSGQYRVAVNATVPLPYDFFTDLPANYRMNIYAIEQLKIDNTLKYVDSIVAEPNSTLRMTRYSAQQTTELPQFGNHMTPFVLRTRDSVFSKSSENVFSLNTDGNEFLRILSVAPIGTPVEPVLYGFDGTATYRETLNYVVTRKQVTEKFVDTNGVAITPPTGFTQNKKTPMTSNAFTFKQAGTLPDTYKASNGKTYKFKGWYKGKTKPSTLTTTKAPSYAVTYDGNDDLTVVYEEEAVTTLYPSLDVNFVDEKGVGFTPALTFSGKYRVQRTSDRLYTDLYDLTSKSKGSGQYTLSLNNGTMPLSPELLRVYGNDKPINGTNRLNFSLDKLAINQQLKYVNSIELDTVKSVMKMYGYNYTSGSATIIDPNQVPTEYNLSAGNIALLGFDTDGGYFSKESSGVFNTLMGYASYGGNSLITMNLFSGNPVNASKLVYTVTRKQVTENFVDTNGTKITPPTGFTQGNQIPMTSNTFKYTSARALPASYTTGGKTYIFQGWYKGKTKPSTLTTSTTPTYNTTFDGNDDMTAVYKEASISANLTMRGAVDVIDNGA
;
A
#
# COMPACT_ATOMS: atom_id res chain seq x y z
N MET A 1 41.65 12.90 27.85
CA MET A 1 40.40 12.28 27.34
C MET A 1 40.04 12.98 26.04
N LYS A 2 40.18 12.30 24.91
CA LYS A 2 39.88 12.86 23.56
C LYS A 2 38.36 12.76 23.34
N ARG A 3 37.74 13.89 23.09
CA ARG A 3 36.34 13.96 22.62
C ARG A 3 36.30 13.42 21.19
N ILE A 4 35.63 12.30 21.01
CA ILE A 4 35.36 11.73 19.69
C ILE A 4 34.13 12.46 19.12
N ASN A 5 34.32 13.00 17.93
CA ASN A 5 33.36 13.84 17.21
C ASN A 5 32.28 12.91 16.60
N TRP A 6 31.09 12.93 17.15
CA TRP A 6 29.96 12.05 16.83
C TRP A 6 29.21 12.41 15.55
N GLN A 7 29.67 13.43 14.82
CA GLN A 7 28.96 13.88 13.62
C GLN A 7 29.11 12.99 12.38
N ARG A 8 29.94 11.96 12.40
CA ARG A 8 30.15 11.09 11.23
C ARG A 8 29.41 9.75 11.24
N LEU A 9 28.70 9.40 12.31
CA LEU A 9 27.92 8.15 12.40
C LEU A 9 26.42 8.32 12.18
N ALA A 10 25.94 9.56 12.10
CA ALA A 10 24.52 9.84 11.82
C ALA A 10 24.13 9.70 10.33
N THR A 11 25.13 9.59 9.44
CA THR A 11 24.87 9.60 7.97
C THR A 11 24.57 8.23 7.39
N ILE A 12 24.74 7.15 8.14
CA ILE A 12 24.46 5.78 7.66
C ILE A 12 23.06 5.28 8.10
N GLY A 13 22.47 5.91 9.11
CA GLY A 13 21.11 5.60 9.58
C GLY A 13 19.99 6.27 8.78
N LEU A 14 20.30 7.22 7.90
CA LEU A 14 19.33 8.06 7.21
C LEU A 14 18.82 7.47 5.87
N CYS A 15 19.41 6.39 5.38
CA CYS A 15 18.99 5.80 4.09
C CYS A 15 17.79 4.86 4.16
N SER A 16 17.35 4.43 5.34
CA SER A 16 16.18 3.57 5.48
C SER A 16 14.90 4.26 5.94
N SER A 17 14.97 5.53 6.35
CA SER A 17 13.77 6.28 6.77
C SER A 17 13.25 7.28 5.72
N LEU A 18 13.90 7.40 4.57
CA LEU A 18 13.55 8.38 3.53
C LEU A 18 12.54 7.87 2.49
N VAL A 19 12.03 6.65 2.63
CA VAL A 19 11.05 6.06 1.68
C VAL A 19 9.60 6.26 2.10
N ILE A 20 9.34 6.81 3.29
CA ILE A 20 7.96 6.93 3.82
C ILE A 20 7.39 8.37 3.71
N ASN A 21 8.18 9.39 3.37
CA ASN A 21 7.73 10.78 3.40
C ASN A 21 7.81 11.52 2.06
N ALA A 22 7.49 10.88 0.95
CA ALA A 22 7.37 11.57 -0.33
C ALA A 22 5.97 11.40 -0.92
N PHE A 23 4.99 12.11 -0.37
CA PHE A 23 3.82 12.56 -1.12
C PHE A 23 3.36 13.91 -0.57
N PRO A 24 3.37 14.98 -1.38
CA PRO A 24 2.79 16.27 -0.99
C PRO A 24 1.33 16.35 -1.41
N GLY A 25 0.52 16.83 -0.47
CA GLY A 25 -0.58 17.74 -0.69
C GLY A 25 -1.76 17.31 -1.55
N ALA A 26 -2.87 17.07 -0.88
CA ALA A 26 -4.17 17.49 -1.39
C ALA A 26 -5.01 17.93 -0.18
N THR A 27 -5.26 19.21 -0.13
CA THR A 27 -6.26 19.87 0.70
C THR A 27 -7.65 19.37 0.32
N ALA A 28 -8.37 18.78 1.23
CA ALA A 28 -9.79 18.56 1.11
C ALA A 28 -10.51 19.36 2.20
N VAL A 29 -11.30 20.29 1.74
CA VAL A 29 -12.26 21.07 2.51
C VAL A 29 -13.41 20.15 2.90
N ALA A 30 -13.73 20.10 4.19
CA ALA A 30 -14.89 19.40 4.70
C ALA A 30 -16.10 20.33 4.62
N GLU A 31 -17.09 19.97 3.84
CA GLU A 31 -18.46 20.46 3.97
C GLU A 31 -19.37 19.36 4.50
N THR A 32 -20.00 19.68 5.59
CA THR A 32 -21.11 18.98 6.22
C THR A 32 -22.36 19.04 5.33
N VAL A 33 -22.96 17.89 5.02
CA VAL A 33 -24.34 17.83 4.52
C VAL A 33 -25.14 16.81 5.30
N THR A 34 -26.20 17.30 5.88
CA THR A 34 -27.30 16.57 6.49
C THR A 34 -28.22 15.94 5.45
N SER A 35 -28.78 14.81 5.82
CA SER A 35 -29.75 13.98 5.09
C SER A 35 -31.05 14.69 4.72
N GLU A 36 -31.65 14.32 3.56
CA GLU A 36 -33.00 13.76 3.43
C GLU A 36 -33.43 13.50 1.98
N SER A 37 -33.97 12.30 1.79
CA SER A 37 -35.04 11.83 0.90
C SER A 37 -35.00 12.03 -0.63
N SER A 38 -35.08 10.88 -1.31
CA SER A 38 -35.63 10.65 -2.69
C SER A 38 -37.11 11.04 -2.76
N PRO A 39 -37.80 11.12 -3.98
CA PRO A 39 -37.64 10.28 -5.15
C PRO A 39 -37.97 10.91 -6.54
N THR A 40 -37.76 10.10 -7.60
CA THR A 40 -38.55 9.90 -8.86
C THR A 40 -38.26 10.72 -10.12
N VAL A 41 -37.89 9.94 -11.16
CA VAL A 41 -38.43 9.82 -12.54
C VAL A 41 -38.13 10.88 -13.63
N ALA A 42 -37.77 10.27 -14.77
CA ALA A 42 -38.03 10.61 -16.18
C ALA A 42 -36.97 11.43 -16.94
N SER A 43 -36.30 10.73 -17.83
CA SER A 43 -36.56 10.65 -19.26
C SER A 43 -36.10 11.82 -20.13
N SER A 44 -35.40 11.39 -21.15
CA SER A 44 -35.40 11.87 -22.54
C SER A 44 -34.30 12.81 -23.00
N THR A 45 -33.57 12.23 -23.91
CA THR A 45 -33.35 12.58 -25.32
C THR A 45 -32.44 13.75 -25.69
N THR A 46 -31.49 13.35 -26.50
CA THR A 46 -31.22 13.79 -27.88
C THR A 46 -30.13 14.82 -28.13
N GLN A 47 -29.24 14.31 -28.97
CA GLN A 47 -28.56 14.89 -30.13
C GLN A 47 -27.46 15.94 -29.94
N GLU A 48 -26.42 15.60 -30.54
CA GLU A 48 -25.79 15.96 -31.87
C GLU A 48 -24.88 17.17 -31.72
N SER A 49 -23.74 17.31 -32.28
CA SER A 49 -23.11 16.91 -33.51
C SER A 49 -21.72 17.56 -33.59
N THR A 50 -20.85 16.92 -34.33
CA THR A 50 -19.90 17.51 -35.32
C THR A 50 -18.92 18.59 -34.84
N GLU A 51 -17.75 18.58 -35.24
CA GLU A 51 -16.85 18.49 -36.37
C GLU A 51 -15.47 18.94 -35.91
N SER A 52 -14.44 18.31 -36.33
CA SER A 52 -13.63 18.47 -37.53
C SER A 52 -12.32 19.24 -37.30
N SER A 53 -11.35 18.63 -37.88
CA SER A 53 -10.20 19.07 -38.70
C SER A 53 -8.85 19.19 -38.04
N GLN A 54 -7.97 18.32 -38.53
CA GLN A 54 -6.83 18.62 -39.44
C GLN A 54 -5.74 19.48 -38.81
N GLU A 55 -4.53 19.23 -38.96
CA GLU A 55 -3.52 18.83 -39.93
C GLU A 55 -2.17 19.18 -39.26
N THR A 56 -1.06 18.71 -39.46
CA THR A 56 -0.19 18.30 -40.53
C THR A 56 1.21 17.95 -39.99
N THR A 57 1.80 16.96 -40.61
CA THR A 57 3.18 16.82 -41.11
C THR A 57 4.35 17.47 -40.34
N GLU A 58 5.48 16.79 -40.17
CA GLU A 58 6.56 16.45 -41.11
C GLU A 58 7.69 15.67 -40.39
N THR A 59 8.13 14.61 -40.98
CA THR A 59 9.34 14.25 -41.69
C THR A 59 10.71 14.56 -41.06
N SER A 60 11.51 13.51 -40.91
CA SER A 60 12.92 13.33 -41.34
C SER A 60 13.42 11.99 -40.80
N ARG A 61 13.68 10.99 -41.58
CA ARG A 61 14.85 10.64 -42.39
C ARG A 61 16.19 10.70 -41.67
N GLU A 62 16.81 9.58 -41.58
CA GLU A 62 18.09 9.02 -42.13
C GLU A 62 18.66 8.04 -41.09
N ALA A 63 19.40 7.00 -41.35
CA ALA A 63 19.92 6.34 -42.53
C ALA A 63 20.53 5.01 -42.04
N VAL A 64 20.32 4.01 -42.83
CA VAL A 64 21.24 2.97 -43.40
C VAL A 64 22.53 2.65 -42.63
N THR A 65 22.71 1.38 -42.29
CA THR A 65 23.91 0.65 -42.74
C THR A 65 23.61 -0.85 -42.87
N GLN A 66 23.93 -1.35 -44.06
CA GLN A 66 24.00 -2.75 -44.46
C GLN A 66 25.24 -3.44 -43.91
N GLU A 67 25.14 -4.73 -43.63
CA GLU A 67 26.23 -5.68 -43.96
C GLU A 67 25.65 -7.07 -44.15
N THR A 68 25.64 -7.43 -45.34
CA THR A 68 26.08 -8.54 -46.22
C THR A 68 26.32 -9.91 -45.56
N ALA A 69 25.53 -10.81 -46.07
CA ALA A 69 25.78 -12.11 -46.72
C ALA A 69 26.74 -13.13 -46.10
N LYS A 70 26.24 -14.35 -46.00
CA LYS A 70 26.88 -15.49 -46.65
C LYS A 70 25.90 -16.63 -46.88
N GLN A 71 25.78 -16.93 -48.14
CA GLN A 71 25.18 -18.05 -48.80
C GLN A 71 26.07 -19.31 -48.62
N ALA A 72 25.46 -20.46 -48.39
CA ALA A 72 26.12 -21.74 -48.64
C ALA A 72 25.10 -22.73 -49.20
N GLU A 73 25.43 -23.16 -50.29
CA GLU A 73 24.97 -24.01 -51.36
C GLU A 73 24.34 -25.35 -50.95
N ILE A 74 23.43 -25.73 -51.86
CA ILE A 74 22.80 -27.03 -52.11
C ILE A 74 23.79 -27.94 -52.83
N PRO A 75 23.74 -29.27 -52.73
CA PRO A 75 24.00 -30.10 -53.87
C PRO A 75 22.76 -30.86 -54.36
N GLU A 76 22.49 -30.66 -55.65
CA GLU A 76 21.75 -31.52 -56.55
C GLU A 76 22.29 -32.93 -56.57
N VAL A 77 21.43 -33.92 -56.77
CA VAL A 77 21.74 -35.17 -57.39
C VAL A 77 20.71 -35.50 -58.48
N LYS A 78 21.24 -35.70 -59.63
CA LYS A 78 20.67 -35.93 -60.90
C LYS A 78 19.87 -37.21 -61.09
N THR A 79 18.90 -37.07 -61.89
CA THR A 79 18.17 -37.84 -62.90
C THR A 79 18.98 -38.88 -63.74
N GLU A 80 18.30 -39.91 -64.12
CA GLU A 80 18.36 -40.55 -65.45
C GLU A 80 17.08 -41.37 -65.68
N THR A 81 16.25 -40.99 -66.64
CA THR A 81 16.09 -41.23 -68.09
C THR A 81 15.95 -42.73 -68.41
N THR A 82 15.01 -43.22 -69.12
CA THR A 82 14.46 -43.15 -70.48
C THR A 82 13.59 -44.40 -70.65
N GLU A 83 12.60 -44.54 -71.43
CA GLU A 83 12.36 -44.53 -72.86
C GLU A 83 10.87 -44.76 -73.11
N SER A 84 10.28 -44.10 -73.93
CA SER A 84 10.07 -43.96 -75.39
C SER A 84 8.76 -44.60 -75.91
N VAL A 85 8.11 -43.77 -76.61
CA VAL A 85 6.94 -43.82 -77.50
C VAL A 85 6.94 -44.97 -78.53
N PRO A 86 5.76 -45.39 -79.08
CA PRO A 86 5.41 -44.78 -80.34
C PRO A 86 3.93 -44.44 -80.58
N GLU A 87 3.80 -43.42 -81.39
CA GLU A 87 2.66 -42.98 -82.16
C GLU A 87 2.10 -44.04 -83.13
N ASN A 88 0.81 -43.96 -83.32
CA ASN A 88 0.25 -43.76 -84.69
C ASN A 88 -1.29 -43.76 -84.68
N SER A 89 -1.82 -42.71 -85.09
CA SER A 89 -2.40 -42.26 -86.34
C SER A 89 -3.93 -42.46 -86.48
N SER A 90 -4.59 -41.29 -86.65
CA SER A 90 -5.60 -40.90 -87.63
C SER A 90 -6.90 -41.70 -87.66
N GLU A 91 -8.00 -41.17 -87.79
CA GLU A 91 -8.62 -40.12 -88.61
C GLU A 91 -10.13 -39.98 -88.28
N ASN A 92 -10.55 -38.76 -88.34
CA ASN A 92 -11.83 -38.27 -88.92
C ASN A 92 -13.20 -38.55 -88.36
N ASP A 93 -13.76 -37.43 -88.01
CA ASP A 93 -15.06 -36.91 -88.46
C ASP A 93 -16.33 -37.42 -87.79
N ARG A 94 -16.89 -36.59 -86.97
CA ARG A 94 -18.20 -35.98 -87.15
C ARG A 94 -18.62 -35.19 -85.89
N GLN A 95 -18.59 -33.91 -86.07
CA GLN A 95 -19.31 -32.95 -85.23
C GLN A 95 -20.79 -33.30 -85.14
N THR A 96 -21.17 -33.86 -84.02
CA THR A 96 -22.53 -33.77 -83.53
C THR A 96 -22.44 -33.13 -82.19
N SER A 97 -23.04 -31.94 -82.05
CA SER A 97 -23.20 -31.24 -80.77
C SER A 97 -23.98 -32.13 -79.79
N ILE A 98 -23.24 -32.93 -79.08
CA ILE A 98 -23.76 -33.61 -77.91
C ILE A 98 -23.54 -32.61 -76.72
N SER A 99 -24.64 -32.06 -76.23
CA SER A 99 -24.59 -31.46 -74.89
C SER A 99 -23.77 -32.35 -73.97
N PRO A 100 -22.81 -31.83 -73.27
CA PRO A 100 -21.97 -32.68 -72.42
C PRO A 100 -22.91 -33.34 -71.37
N ARG A 101 -23.14 -34.59 -71.60
CA ARG A 101 -23.77 -35.48 -70.62
C ARG A 101 -22.75 -35.67 -69.52
N TRP A 102 -23.05 -35.20 -68.31
CA TRP A 102 -22.27 -35.56 -67.15
C TRP A 102 -22.11 -37.10 -67.19
N VAL A 103 -20.89 -37.58 -67.42
CA VAL A 103 -20.58 -38.99 -67.30
C VAL A 103 -20.20 -39.21 -65.84
N PRO A 104 -20.95 -40.02 -65.14
CA PRO A 104 -20.65 -40.31 -63.76
C PRO A 104 -19.33 -41.10 -63.69
N ASN A 105 -18.26 -40.39 -63.32
CA ASN A 105 -16.99 -41.05 -63.03
C ASN A 105 -16.92 -41.23 -61.51
N ASP A 106 -16.54 -42.43 -61.11
CA ASP A 106 -16.16 -42.67 -59.74
C ASP A 106 -15.08 -41.67 -59.31
N GLN A 107 -15.38 -40.90 -58.28
CA GLN A 107 -14.43 -39.96 -57.71
C GLN A 107 -13.75 -40.59 -56.50
N VAL A 108 -12.53 -40.17 -56.23
CA VAL A 108 -11.84 -40.43 -54.97
C VAL A 108 -11.68 -39.12 -54.21
N ILE A 109 -11.94 -39.16 -52.93
CA ILE A 109 -11.81 -38.00 -52.06
C ILE A 109 -10.74 -38.23 -50.99
N TYR A 110 -10.16 -37.16 -50.50
CA TYR A 110 -9.11 -37.16 -49.50
C TYR A 110 -9.58 -36.37 -48.27
N PRO A 111 -10.34 -36.98 -47.30
CA PRO A 111 -10.77 -36.27 -46.09
C PRO A 111 -9.58 -35.91 -45.22
N ARG A 112 -9.28 -34.62 -45.09
CA ARG A 112 -8.15 -34.10 -44.35
C ARG A 112 -8.32 -32.64 -44.01
N MET A 113 -7.81 -32.26 -42.82
CA MET A 113 -7.80 -30.86 -42.35
C MET A 113 -6.69 -30.67 -41.32
N ILE A 114 -6.51 -29.43 -40.89
CA ILE A 114 -5.62 -29.06 -39.81
C ILE A 114 -6.43 -28.81 -38.54
N PHE A 115 -6.07 -29.45 -37.46
CA PHE A 115 -6.55 -29.13 -36.11
C PHE A 115 -5.49 -28.29 -35.41
N GLY A 116 -5.84 -27.08 -35.00
CA GLY A 116 -5.01 -26.20 -34.17
C GLY A 116 -5.44 -26.32 -32.69
N PHE A 117 -4.49 -26.37 -31.78
CA PHE A 117 -4.74 -26.36 -30.36
C PHE A 117 -3.97 -25.20 -29.71
N THR A 118 -4.70 -24.32 -29.02
CA THR A 118 -4.16 -23.23 -28.21
C THR A 118 -4.49 -23.42 -26.76
N ASP A 119 -3.68 -22.91 -25.85
CA ASP A 119 -4.01 -22.89 -24.44
C ASP A 119 -5.01 -21.75 -24.13
N GLU A 120 -5.46 -21.65 -22.87
CA GLU A 120 -6.38 -20.63 -22.38
C GLU A 120 -5.85 -19.20 -22.49
N THR A 121 -4.57 -19.02 -22.84
CA THR A 121 -3.95 -17.70 -23.09
C THR A 121 -3.84 -17.36 -24.58
N GLY A 122 -4.29 -18.30 -25.46
CA GLY A 122 -4.22 -18.15 -26.91
C GLY A 122 -2.85 -18.51 -27.52
N LYS A 123 -1.95 -19.09 -26.74
CA LYS A 123 -0.68 -19.60 -27.23
C LYS A 123 -0.84 -21.03 -27.74
N ALA A 124 0.01 -21.43 -28.69
CA ALA A 124 0.06 -22.81 -29.13
C ALA A 124 0.19 -23.76 -27.93
N PHE A 125 -0.70 -24.74 -27.85
CA PHE A 125 -0.60 -25.77 -26.81
C PHE A 125 0.62 -26.67 -27.10
N ALA A 126 1.58 -26.62 -26.19
CA ALA A 126 2.88 -27.26 -26.34
C ALA A 126 3.28 -28.13 -25.12
N ASP A 127 2.36 -28.31 -24.16
CA ASP A 127 2.66 -29.10 -22.97
C ASP A 127 2.93 -30.58 -23.31
N GLU A 128 2.22 -31.09 -24.32
CA GLU A 128 2.42 -32.43 -24.88
C GLU A 128 2.27 -32.41 -26.40
N ASN A 129 2.93 -33.35 -27.04
CA ASN A 129 2.73 -33.63 -28.46
C ASN A 129 1.49 -34.51 -28.61
N LEU A 130 0.40 -33.97 -29.18
CA LEU A 130 -0.84 -34.70 -29.30
C LEU A 130 -0.79 -35.71 -30.45
N THR A 131 -1.40 -36.84 -30.25
CA THR A 131 -1.67 -37.83 -31.28
C THR A 131 -3.17 -37.99 -31.42
N LEU A 132 -3.69 -37.75 -32.62
CA LEU A 132 -5.10 -37.96 -32.92
C LEU A 132 -5.25 -39.19 -33.80
N SER A 133 -6.17 -40.05 -33.42
CA SER A 133 -6.56 -41.24 -34.18
C SER A 133 -8.07 -41.37 -34.22
N GLY A 134 -8.55 -42.12 -35.20
CA GLY A 134 -9.99 -42.30 -35.33
C GLY A 134 -10.42 -43.23 -36.43
N THR A 135 -11.70 -43.27 -36.66
CA THR A 135 -12.35 -44.06 -37.68
C THR A 135 -13.24 -43.18 -38.54
N TYR A 136 -13.08 -43.30 -39.85
CA TYR A 136 -13.93 -42.70 -40.86
C TYR A 136 -14.69 -43.81 -41.59
N THR A 137 -16.04 -43.70 -41.68
CA THR A 137 -16.83 -44.82 -42.19
C THR A 137 -18.05 -44.34 -42.98
N LYS A 138 -18.66 -45.27 -43.71
CA LYS A 138 -19.95 -45.08 -44.35
C LYS A 138 -21.08 -45.33 -43.38
N PHE A 139 -21.94 -44.32 -43.21
CA PHE A 139 -23.18 -44.45 -42.40
C PHE A 139 -24.37 -44.50 -43.31
N GLY A 140 -25.37 -45.28 -42.87
CA GLY A 140 -26.72 -45.21 -43.42
C GLY A 140 -27.70 -44.65 -42.37
N TYR A 141 -28.66 -43.89 -42.86
CA TYR A 141 -29.80 -43.46 -42.02
C TYR A 141 -30.85 -44.60 -42.03
N GLU A 142 -30.98 -45.28 -40.89
CA GLU A 142 -31.87 -46.42 -40.73
C GLU A 142 -33.30 -45.94 -40.46
N ASP A 143 -34.24 -46.34 -41.33
CA ASP A 143 -35.63 -45.88 -41.22
C ASP A 143 -36.34 -46.42 -39.97
N ALA A 144 -36.06 -47.65 -39.60
CA ALA A 144 -36.69 -48.32 -38.45
C ALA A 144 -36.38 -47.64 -37.12
N THR A 145 -35.17 -47.09 -36.95
CA THR A 145 -34.70 -46.46 -35.70
C THR A 145 -34.58 -44.98 -35.79
N SER A 146 -34.63 -44.41 -37.01
CA SER A 146 -34.31 -43.02 -37.28
C SER A 146 -32.94 -42.59 -36.83
N LEU A 147 -31.95 -43.50 -36.90
CA LEU A 147 -30.58 -43.28 -36.45
C LEU A 147 -29.56 -43.49 -37.57
N TRP A 148 -28.45 -42.79 -37.48
CA TRP A 148 -27.28 -43.00 -38.31
C TRP A 148 -26.49 -44.21 -37.78
N ARG A 149 -26.30 -45.24 -38.66
CA ARG A 149 -25.59 -46.47 -38.30
C ARG A 149 -24.37 -46.65 -39.20
N PRO A 150 -23.17 -46.90 -38.65
CA PRO A 150 -22.04 -47.31 -39.45
C PRO A 150 -22.32 -48.72 -40.01
N TYR A 151 -22.09 -48.94 -41.31
CA TYR A 151 -22.38 -50.23 -41.93
C TYR A 151 -21.36 -50.75 -42.92
N ALA A 152 -20.44 -49.92 -43.34
CA ALA A 152 -19.42 -50.35 -44.35
C ALA A 152 -18.06 -49.76 -43.99
N VAL A 153 -17.06 -50.30 -44.64
CA VAL A 153 -15.61 -50.01 -44.60
C VAL A 153 -15.17 -48.93 -43.62
N ASN A 154 -14.31 -49.30 -42.68
CA ASN A 154 -13.70 -48.41 -41.74
C ASN A 154 -12.32 -47.99 -42.27
N TYR A 155 -12.15 -46.64 -42.46
CA TYR A 155 -10.88 -46.05 -42.85
C TYR A 155 -10.20 -45.48 -41.61
N PRO A 156 -8.92 -45.79 -41.34
CA PRO A 156 -8.22 -45.21 -40.19
C PRO A 156 -7.92 -43.73 -40.43
N ILE A 157 -8.15 -42.94 -39.41
CA ILE A 157 -7.73 -41.56 -39.31
C ILE A 157 -6.42 -41.49 -38.54
N THR A 158 -5.47 -40.75 -39.02
CA THR A 158 -4.17 -40.52 -38.35
C THR A 158 -3.84 -39.04 -38.34
N SER A 159 -2.96 -38.64 -37.45
CA SER A 159 -2.44 -37.29 -37.38
C SER A 159 -0.92 -37.23 -37.52
N SER A 160 -0.43 -36.12 -38.03
CA SER A 160 0.99 -35.75 -38.01
C SER A 160 1.16 -34.33 -37.50
N ASN A 161 2.15 -34.12 -36.64
CA ASN A 161 2.46 -32.79 -36.11
C ASN A 161 2.92 -31.85 -37.22
N ALA A 162 2.32 -30.69 -37.32
CA ALA A 162 2.63 -29.64 -38.25
C ALA A 162 3.39 -28.45 -37.64
N GLY A 163 3.70 -28.52 -36.34
CA GLY A 163 4.33 -27.46 -35.56
C GLY A 163 3.32 -26.45 -34.99
N SER A 164 3.75 -25.69 -34.01
CA SER A 164 2.96 -24.60 -33.40
C SER A 164 1.56 -25.01 -32.92
N GLY A 165 1.44 -26.20 -32.33
CA GLY A 165 0.15 -26.73 -31.83
C GLY A 165 -0.80 -27.16 -32.96
N GLN A 166 -0.32 -27.32 -34.17
CA GLN A 166 -1.11 -27.74 -35.33
C GLN A 166 -0.82 -29.22 -35.71
N TYR A 167 -1.88 -29.92 -36.08
CA TYR A 167 -1.83 -31.33 -36.48
C TYR A 167 -2.58 -31.54 -37.79
N ARG A 168 -1.94 -32.18 -38.74
CA ARG A 168 -2.59 -32.63 -39.98
C ARG A 168 -3.34 -33.91 -39.67
N VAL A 169 -4.66 -33.85 -39.66
CA VAL A 169 -5.55 -35.00 -39.47
C VAL A 169 -6.06 -35.44 -40.82
N ALA A 170 -5.90 -36.71 -41.16
CA ALA A 170 -6.27 -37.23 -42.45
C ALA A 170 -6.75 -38.70 -42.35
N VAL A 171 -7.69 -39.05 -43.22
CA VAL A 171 -7.97 -40.45 -43.52
C VAL A 171 -6.75 -41.03 -44.26
N ASN A 172 -6.22 -42.12 -43.75
CA ASN A 172 -5.03 -42.75 -44.26
C ASN A 172 -5.37 -43.74 -45.41
N ALA A 173 -6.24 -43.31 -46.31
CA ALA A 173 -6.64 -44.07 -47.48
C ALA A 173 -7.28 -43.10 -48.52
N THR A 174 -7.35 -43.53 -49.77
CA THR A 174 -8.25 -42.91 -50.75
C THR A 174 -9.68 -43.42 -50.47
N VAL A 175 -10.62 -42.49 -50.36
CA VAL A 175 -12.02 -42.82 -50.09
C VAL A 175 -12.79 -42.71 -51.40
N PRO A 176 -13.39 -43.81 -51.89
CA PRO A 176 -14.17 -43.75 -53.12
C PRO A 176 -15.49 -43.02 -52.88
N LEU A 177 -15.83 -42.15 -53.81
CA LEU A 177 -17.14 -41.49 -53.87
C LEU A 177 -17.74 -41.82 -55.23
N PRO A 178 -18.36 -42.99 -55.38
CA PRO A 178 -19.01 -43.37 -56.64
C PRO A 178 -20.21 -42.44 -56.94
N TYR A 179 -20.55 -42.30 -58.20
CA TYR A 179 -21.62 -41.40 -58.64
C TYR A 179 -22.98 -41.80 -58.07
N ASP A 180 -23.18 -43.10 -57.76
CA ASP A 180 -24.38 -43.66 -57.17
C ASP A 180 -24.32 -43.73 -55.66
N PHE A 181 -23.33 -43.12 -55.02
CA PHE A 181 -23.13 -43.17 -53.59
C PHE A 181 -24.39 -42.87 -52.77
N PHE A 182 -25.24 -41.97 -53.21
CA PHE A 182 -26.46 -41.62 -52.54
C PHE A 182 -27.67 -42.41 -52.96
N THR A 183 -27.62 -43.20 -53.99
CA THR A 183 -28.70 -43.97 -54.58
C THR A 183 -28.52 -45.49 -54.41
N ASP A 184 -27.28 -45.97 -54.30
CA ASP A 184 -26.97 -47.35 -53.97
C ASP A 184 -26.99 -47.55 -52.45
N LEU A 185 -28.21 -47.86 -51.97
CA LEU A 185 -28.52 -47.96 -50.54
C LEU A 185 -28.85 -49.37 -50.17
N PRO A 186 -28.37 -49.86 -49.04
CA PRO A 186 -28.87 -51.10 -48.42
C PRO A 186 -30.36 -51.00 -48.13
N ALA A 187 -31.08 -52.11 -48.17
CA ALA A 187 -32.52 -52.17 -48.11
C ALA A 187 -33.15 -51.49 -46.87
N ASN A 188 -32.40 -51.27 -45.79
CA ASN A 188 -32.85 -50.71 -44.53
C ASN A 188 -32.53 -49.23 -44.38
N TYR A 189 -31.81 -48.60 -45.33
CA TYR A 189 -31.33 -47.25 -45.28
C TYR A 189 -31.88 -46.39 -46.37
N ARG A 190 -32.25 -45.13 -46.02
CA ARG A 190 -32.74 -44.16 -46.99
C ARG A 190 -31.72 -43.12 -47.39
N MET A 191 -30.54 -43.09 -46.77
CA MET A 191 -29.52 -42.10 -47.05
C MET A 191 -28.14 -42.61 -46.62
N ASN A 192 -27.13 -42.35 -47.41
CA ASN A 192 -25.76 -42.60 -47.07
C ASN A 192 -24.96 -41.31 -46.81
N ILE A 193 -24.00 -41.36 -45.92
CA ILE A 193 -22.99 -40.33 -45.69
C ILE A 193 -21.63 -41.02 -45.48
N TYR A 194 -20.56 -40.24 -45.71
CA TYR A 194 -19.28 -40.54 -45.07
C TYR A 194 -19.11 -39.59 -43.91
N ALA A 195 -18.66 -40.05 -42.73
CA ALA A 195 -18.38 -39.26 -41.58
C ALA A 195 -17.36 -39.90 -40.64
N ILE A 196 -16.84 -39.11 -39.74
CA ILE A 196 -16.04 -39.60 -38.64
C ILE A 196 -16.97 -40.32 -37.64
N GLU A 197 -16.71 -41.58 -37.35
CA GLU A 197 -17.38 -42.32 -36.26
C GLU A 197 -16.84 -41.86 -34.90
N GLN A 198 -15.52 -41.85 -34.79
CA GLN A 198 -14.80 -41.37 -33.61
C GLN A 198 -13.49 -40.69 -34.01
N LEU A 199 -13.19 -39.55 -33.45
CA LEU A 199 -11.89 -38.94 -33.46
C LEU A 199 -11.46 -38.67 -32.02
N LYS A 200 -10.38 -39.29 -31.57
CA LYS A 200 -9.89 -39.15 -30.18
C LYS A 200 -8.46 -38.63 -30.17
N ILE A 201 -8.12 -37.97 -29.09
CA ILE A 201 -6.74 -37.64 -28.72
C ILE A 201 -6.25 -38.83 -27.89
N ASP A 202 -5.25 -39.54 -28.36
CA ASP A 202 -4.74 -40.76 -27.74
C ASP A 202 -4.00 -40.53 -26.42
N ASN A 203 -3.54 -39.28 -26.22
CA ASN A 203 -2.92 -38.87 -24.97
C ASN A 203 -3.93 -38.88 -23.81
N THR A 204 -3.52 -39.37 -22.67
CA THR A 204 -4.24 -39.16 -21.41
C THR A 204 -3.90 -37.76 -20.90
N LEU A 205 -4.91 -36.90 -20.71
CA LEU A 205 -4.72 -35.50 -20.34
C LEU A 205 -5.44 -35.19 -19.00
N LYS A 206 -4.88 -35.69 -17.88
CA LYS A 206 -5.48 -35.51 -16.54
C LYS A 206 -5.59 -34.03 -16.15
N TYR A 207 -4.62 -33.25 -16.56
CA TYR A 207 -4.49 -31.83 -16.24
C TYR A 207 -5.31 -30.90 -17.16
N VAL A 208 -5.93 -31.43 -18.22
CA VAL A 208 -6.83 -30.67 -19.09
C VAL A 208 -8.26 -30.78 -18.56
N ASP A 209 -8.95 -29.67 -18.49
CA ASP A 209 -10.33 -29.57 -18.07
C ASP A 209 -11.29 -29.71 -19.25
N SER A 210 -11.07 -28.96 -20.31
CA SER A 210 -11.89 -28.98 -21.52
C SER A 210 -11.08 -28.69 -22.79
N ILE A 211 -11.61 -29.18 -23.94
CA ILE A 211 -11.12 -28.85 -25.29
C ILE A 211 -12.33 -28.45 -26.11
N VAL A 212 -12.41 -27.18 -26.51
CA VAL A 212 -13.57 -26.58 -27.16
C VAL A 212 -13.10 -25.72 -28.34
N ALA A 213 -13.80 -25.83 -29.49
CA ALA A 213 -13.51 -24.98 -30.64
C ALA A 213 -13.63 -23.48 -30.29
N GLU A 214 -12.82 -22.65 -30.92
CA GLU A 214 -12.92 -21.21 -30.76
C GLU A 214 -14.35 -20.73 -31.03
N PRO A 215 -14.86 -19.75 -30.26
CA PRO A 215 -16.22 -19.23 -30.46
C PRO A 215 -16.44 -18.74 -31.90
N ASN A 216 -17.59 -19.05 -32.45
CA ASN A 216 -17.99 -18.66 -33.82
C ASN A 216 -17.09 -19.25 -34.93
N SER A 217 -16.39 -20.32 -34.66
CA SER A 217 -15.64 -21.05 -35.68
C SER A 217 -16.56 -21.51 -36.79
N THR A 218 -16.10 -21.27 -38.01
CA THR A 218 -16.79 -21.70 -39.23
C THR A 218 -15.82 -22.50 -40.09
N LEU A 219 -16.35 -23.49 -40.76
CA LEU A 219 -15.62 -24.23 -41.79
C LEU A 219 -16.29 -24.01 -43.13
N ARG A 220 -15.56 -24.23 -44.20
CA ARG A 220 -16.11 -24.18 -45.57
C ARG A 220 -16.72 -25.51 -45.95
N MET A 221 -17.80 -25.47 -46.69
CA MET A 221 -18.34 -26.64 -47.36
C MET A 221 -18.19 -26.49 -48.87
N THR A 222 -17.76 -27.56 -49.51
CA THR A 222 -17.60 -27.65 -50.97
C THR A 222 -18.76 -28.44 -51.56
N ARG A 223 -19.50 -27.85 -52.48
CA ARG A 223 -20.61 -28.48 -53.17
C ARG A 223 -20.13 -28.98 -54.56
N TYR A 224 -20.44 -30.22 -54.86
CA TYR A 224 -20.23 -30.76 -56.19
C TYR A 224 -21.53 -30.68 -56.95
N SER A 225 -21.54 -29.98 -58.09
CA SER A 225 -22.75 -29.86 -58.91
C SER A 225 -22.74 -30.96 -59.97
N ALA A 226 -23.86 -31.64 -60.10
CA ALA A 226 -24.11 -32.62 -61.17
C ALA A 226 -24.02 -32.05 -62.61
N GLN A 227 -23.96 -30.74 -62.74
CA GLN A 227 -23.85 -30.06 -64.03
C GLN A 227 -22.44 -29.70 -64.45
N GLN A 228 -21.46 -29.92 -63.61
CA GLN A 228 -20.05 -29.66 -63.95
C GLN A 228 -19.39 -30.94 -64.47
N THR A 229 -19.00 -30.92 -65.69
CA THR A 229 -18.72 -32.09 -66.50
C THR A 229 -17.25 -32.56 -66.48
N THR A 230 -16.34 -31.87 -65.87
CA THR A 230 -14.94 -32.28 -65.79
C THR A 230 -14.25 -31.61 -64.61
N GLU A 231 -13.68 -32.40 -63.79
CA GLU A 231 -12.87 -32.03 -62.64
C GLU A 231 -13.65 -31.56 -61.40
N LEU A 232 -13.14 -31.95 -60.24
CA LEU A 232 -13.52 -31.37 -58.97
C LEU A 232 -13.60 -29.86 -59.09
N PRO A 233 -14.66 -29.21 -58.59
CA PRO A 233 -14.85 -27.78 -58.76
C PRO A 233 -13.63 -27.05 -58.32
N GLN A 234 -13.14 -26.16 -59.18
CA GLN A 234 -12.03 -25.28 -58.80
C GLN A 234 -12.42 -24.48 -57.57
N PHE A 235 -11.53 -24.50 -56.60
CA PHE A 235 -11.65 -23.75 -55.36
C PHE A 235 -12.07 -22.32 -55.58
N GLY A 236 -13.06 -21.87 -54.86
CA GLY A 236 -13.42 -20.48 -54.71
C GLY A 236 -14.88 -20.13 -55.06
N ASN A 237 -15.54 -20.78 -56.01
CA ASN A 237 -16.88 -20.34 -56.43
C ASN A 237 -18.04 -21.12 -55.78
N HIS A 238 -17.76 -22.20 -55.07
CA HIS A 238 -18.82 -23.03 -54.42
C HIS A 238 -18.59 -23.32 -52.92
N MET A 239 -17.67 -22.61 -52.32
CA MET A 239 -17.37 -22.78 -50.88
C MET A 239 -18.18 -21.79 -50.06
N THR A 240 -19.11 -22.28 -49.26
CA THR A 240 -19.86 -21.47 -48.31
C THR A 240 -19.47 -21.81 -46.87
N PRO A 241 -19.37 -20.84 -45.98
CA PRO A 241 -19.09 -21.12 -44.58
C PRO A 241 -20.30 -21.80 -43.92
N PHE A 242 -20.03 -22.72 -43.01
CA PHE A 242 -21.04 -23.27 -42.11
C PHE A 242 -20.57 -23.18 -40.65
N VAL A 243 -21.52 -23.00 -39.75
CA VAL A 243 -21.27 -22.92 -38.31
C VAL A 243 -21.17 -24.33 -37.74
N LEU A 244 -20.18 -24.54 -36.89
CA LEU A 244 -20.00 -25.82 -36.20
C LEU A 244 -21.18 -26.11 -35.26
N ARG A 245 -21.59 -27.36 -35.18
CA ARG A 245 -22.50 -27.85 -34.15
C ARG A 245 -21.72 -28.11 -32.85
N THR A 246 -22.42 -28.15 -31.73
CA THR A 246 -21.83 -28.48 -30.43
C THR A 246 -21.00 -29.77 -30.48
N ARG A 247 -21.47 -30.78 -31.22
CA ARG A 247 -20.82 -32.07 -31.37
C ARG A 247 -19.44 -31.97 -32.06
N ASP A 248 -19.32 -31.09 -33.03
CA ASP A 248 -18.05 -30.83 -33.73
C ASP A 248 -17.14 -29.88 -32.94
N SER A 249 -17.69 -29.15 -31.97
CA SER A 249 -17.01 -28.08 -31.27
C SER A 249 -16.43 -28.49 -29.93
N VAL A 250 -16.91 -29.58 -29.31
CA VAL A 250 -16.52 -29.96 -27.93
C VAL A 250 -16.06 -31.40 -27.88
N PHE A 251 -14.79 -31.58 -27.54
CA PHE A 251 -14.28 -32.91 -27.22
C PHE A 251 -14.85 -33.39 -25.87
N SER A 252 -15.54 -34.53 -25.90
CA SER A 252 -16.05 -35.18 -24.70
C SER A 252 -14.91 -35.84 -23.94
N LYS A 253 -14.83 -35.61 -22.63
CA LYS A 253 -13.83 -36.16 -21.74
C LYS A 253 -14.33 -37.46 -21.12
N SER A 254 -13.62 -38.57 -21.26
CA SER A 254 -13.91 -39.84 -20.60
C SER A 254 -13.42 -39.87 -19.14
N SER A 255 -13.86 -40.86 -18.36
CA SER A 255 -13.35 -41.12 -17.02
C SER A 255 -11.84 -41.41 -16.98
N GLU A 256 -11.28 -41.88 -18.10
CA GLU A 256 -9.85 -42.16 -18.25
C GLU A 256 -9.06 -40.93 -18.70
N ASN A 257 -9.72 -39.76 -18.76
CA ASN A 257 -9.12 -38.47 -19.21
C ASN A 257 -8.66 -38.48 -20.67
N VAL A 258 -9.32 -39.23 -21.52
CA VAL A 258 -9.19 -39.23 -22.98
C VAL A 258 -10.28 -38.32 -23.57
N PHE A 259 -9.93 -37.53 -24.53
CA PHE A 259 -10.82 -36.57 -25.20
C PHE A 259 -11.21 -37.06 -26.58
N SER A 260 -12.49 -37.06 -26.92
CA SER A 260 -12.98 -37.55 -28.21
C SER A 260 -14.17 -36.76 -28.77
N LEU A 261 -14.26 -36.67 -30.08
CA LEU A 261 -15.43 -36.31 -30.85
C LEU A 261 -16.07 -37.59 -31.33
N ASN A 262 -17.37 -37.78 -31.05
CA ASN A 262 -18.07 -39.05 -31.35
C ASN A 262 -19.42 -38.78 -32.07
N THR A 263 -19.74 -39.62 -33.02
CA THR A 263 -21.10 -39.73 -33.55
C THR A 263 -21.95 -40.58 -32.58
N ASP A 264 -23.17 -40.14 -32.27
CA ASP A 264 -24.04 -40.80 -31.30
C ASP A 264 -25.29 -41.48 -31.90
N GLY A 265 -25.33 -41.58 -33.19
CA GLY A 265 -26.45 -42.17 -33.92
C GLY A 265 -27.56 -41.16 -34.23
N ASN A 266 -27.79 -40.13 -33.40
CA ASN A 266 -28.79 -39.07 -33.70
C ASN A 266 -28.21 -38.05 -34.69
N GLU A 267 -26.94 -37.76 -34.51
CA GLU A 267 -26.21 -36.81 -35.36
C GLU A 267 -24.83 -37.37 -35.70
N PHE A 268 -24.38 -37.12 -36.94
CA PHE A 268 -23.00 -37.41 -37.35
C PHE A 268 -22.13 -36.16 -37.17
N LEU A 269 -20.82 -36.36 -37.06
CA LEU A 269 -19.85 -35.26 -37.08
C LEU A 269 -19.83 -34.64 -38.47
N ARG A 270 -20.04 -33.34 -38.58
CA ARG A 270 -19.99 -32.63 -39.87
C ARG A 270 -18.59 -32.42 -40.38
N ILE A 271 -17.61 -32.27 -39.50
CA ILE A 271 -16.20 -32.14 -39.91
C ILE A 271 -15.78 -33.34 -40.72
N LEU A 272 -15.17 -33.09 -41.87
CA LEU A 272 -14.74 -34.11 -42.83
C LEU A 272 -15.86 -35.02 -43.38
N SER A 273 -17.14 -34.65 -43.21
CA SER A 273 -18.23 -35.49 -43.71
C SER A 273 -18.57 -35.21 -45.17
N VAL A 274 -19.14 -36.22 -45.84
CA VAL A 274 -19.81 -36.13 -47.13
C VAL A 274 -21.28 -36.44 -46.94
N ALA A 275 -22.13 -35.47 -47.27
CA ALA A 275 -23.58 -35.62 -47.06
C ALA A 275 -24.34 -35.13 -48.32
N PRO A 276 -25.56 -35.62 -48.57
CA PRO A 276 -26.36 -35.20 -49.72
C PRO A 276 -27.02 -33.81 -49.49
N ILE A 277 -27.16 -33.05 -50.57
CA ILE A 277 -27.92 -31.81 -50.59
C ILE A 277 -28.71 -31.64 -51.89
N GLY A 278 -29.87 -31.06 -51.78
CA GLY A 278 -30.65 -30.60 -52.94
C GLY A 278 -31.40 -31.67 -53.73
N THR A 279 -32.04 -31.22 -54.82
CA THR A 279 -32.71 -32.07 -55.80
C THR A 279 -32.43 -31.51 -57.19
N PRO A 280 -31.63 -32.18 -58.02
CA PRO A 280 -31.03 -33.49 -57.77
C PRO A 280 -30.03 -33.56 -56.62
N VAL A 281 -29.84 -34.71 -56.06
CA VAL A 281 -28.94 -34.92 -54.90
C VAL A 281 -27.50 -34.72 -55.36
N GLU A 282 -26.80 -33.81 -54.66
CA GLU A 282 -25.39 -33.50 -54.89
C GLU A 282 -24.59 -33.73 -53.62
N PRO A 283 -23.36 -34.24 -53.76
CA PRO A 283 -22.47 -34.33 -52.58
C PRO A 283 -21.98 -32.97 -52.09
N VAL A 284 -22.02 -32.81 -50.79
CA VAL A 284 -21.40 -31.68 -50.07
C VAL A 284 -20.35 -32.21 -49.13
N LEU A 285 -19.15 -31.66 -49.23
CA LEU A 285 -17.99 -31.98 -48.42
C LEU A 285 -17.84 -30.87 -47.38
N TYR A 286 -17.81 -31.23 -46.09
CA TYR A 286 -17.73 -30.31 -44.98
C TYR A 286 -16.31 -30.21 -44.39
N GLY A 287 -15.68 -29.05 -44.48
CA GLY A 287 -14.35 -28.76 -43.96
C GLY A 287 -13.20 -29.28 -44.83
N PHE A 288 -13.50 -29.76 -46.03
CA PHE A 288 -12.51 -30.17 -47.06
C PHE A 288 -13.09 -30.07 -48.45
N ASP A 289 -12.23 -30.20 -49.47
CA ASP A 289 -12.67 -30.10 -50.88
C ASP A 289 -12.48 -31.39 -51.69
N GLY A 290 -12.10 -32.44 -51.02
CA GLY A 290 -11.84 -33.73 -51.65
C GLY A 290 -10.47 -33.87 -52.27
N THR A 291 -9.69 -32.81 -52.43
CA THR A 291 -8.33 -32.91 -53.04
C THR A 291 -7.28 -33.33 -52.01
N ALA A 292 -6.15 -33.83 -52.53
CA ALA A 292 -5.01 -34.24 -51.70
C ALA A 292 -4.25 -33.05 -51.10
N THR A 293 -4.41 -31.84 -51.65
CA THR A 293 -3.63 -30.65 -51.28
C THR A 293 -4.32 -29.67 -50.34
N TYR A 294 -5.65 -29.61 -50.41
CA TYR A 294 -6.41 -28.66 -49.58
C TYR A 294 -6.35 -29.02 -48.11
N ARG A 295 -6.24 -27.98 -47.28
CA ARG A 295 -6.24 -28.09 -45.81
C ARG A 295 -6.97 -26.91 -45.20
N GLU A 296 -8.12 -27.13 -44.62
CA GLU A 296 -8.77 -26.15 -43.75
C GLU A 296 -8.32 -26.33 -42.31
N THR A 297 -8.32 -25.25 -41.54
CA THR A 297 -7.88 -25.27 -40.16
C THR A 297 -9.07 -25.06 -39.23
N LEU A 298 -9.19 -25.90 -38.21
CA LEU A 298 -10.13 -25.75 -37.11
C LEU A 298 -9.34 -25.63 -35.81
N ASN A 299 -9.53 -24.51 -35.09
CA ASN A 299 -8.83 -24.26 -33.85
C ASN A 299 -9.68 -24.63 -32.65
N TYR A 300 -9.05 -25.29 -31.67
CA TYR A 300 -9.60 -25.65 -30.37
C TYR A 300 -8.77 -25.00 -29.27
N VAL A 301 -9.47 -24.51 -28.22
CA VAL A 301 -8.87 -24.02 -26.99
C VAL A 301 -8.83 -25.15 -25.97
N VAL A 302 -7.65 -25.43 -25.47
CA VAL A 302 -7.38 -26.37 -24.39
C VAL A 302 -7.34 -25.62 -23.09
N THR A 303 -8.34 -25.81 -22.25
CA THR A 303 -8.37 -25.21 -20.91
C THR A 303 -7.75 -26.18 -19.90
N ARG A 304 -6.66 -25.74 -19.28
CA ARG A 304 -5.96 -26.54 -18.27
C ARG A 304 -6.57 -26.35 -16.88
N LYS A 305 -6.52 -27.38 -16.06
CA LYS A 305 -6.77 -27.27 -14.62
C LYS A 305 -5.72 -26.37 -14.00
N GLN A 306 -6.08 -25.70 -12.92
CA GLN A 306 -5.23 -24.67 -12.29
C GLN A 306 -5.16 -24.90 -10.79
N VAL A 307 -4.03 -24.54 -10.19
CA VAL A 307 -3.90 -24.31 -8.77
C VAL A 307 -4.15 -22.83 -8.49
N THR A 308 -5.11 -22.55 -7.63
CA THR A 308 -5.39 -21.17 -7.17
C THR A 308 -4.72 -20.95 -5.81
N GLU A 309 -3.94 -19.89 -5.69
CA GLU A 309 -3.28 -19.48 -4.44
C GLU A 309 -4.18 -18.55 -3.65
N LYS A 310 -4.56 -18.94 -2.43
CA LYS A 310 -5.43 -18.16 -1.54
C LYS A 310 -4.69 -17.79 -0.26
N PHE A 311 -4.88 -16.56 0.20
CA PHE A 311 -4.34 -16.06 1.46
C PHE A 311 -5.51 -15.70 2.37
N VAL A 312 -5.58 -16.34 3.53
CA VAL A 312 -6.71 -16.19 4.46
C VAL A 312 -6.22 -16.00 5.90
N ASP A 313 -7.07 -15.42 6.74
CA ASP A 313 -6.87 -15.43 8.17
C ASP A 313 -7.23 -16.81 8.80
N THR A 314 -7.09 -16.92 10.10
CA THR A 314 -7.42 -18.14 10.83
C THR A 314 -8.88 -18.56 10.74
N ASN A 315 -9.78 -17.63 10.40
CA ASN A 315 -11.21 -17.85 10.22
C ASN A 315 -11.58 -18.16 8.76
N GLY A 316 -10.59 -18.15 7.86
CA GLY A 316 -10.81 -18.40 6.42
C GLY A 316 -11.23 -17.16 5.63
N VAL A 317 -11.18 -15.98 6.22
CA VAL A 317 -11.48 -14.72 5.54
C VAL A 317 -10.28 -14.29 4.70
N ALA A 318 -10.52 -13.90 3.45
CA ALA A 318 -9.46 -13.45 2.55
C ALA A 318 -8.74 -12.19 3.09
N ILE A 319 -7.42 -12.22 3.02
CA ILE A 319 -6.56 -11.12 3.47
C ILE A 319 -5.70 -10.59 2.31
N THR A 320 -5.16 -9.39 2.46
CA THR A 320 -4.15 -8.86 1.54
C THR A 320 -2.87 -9.69 1.68
N PRO A 321 -2.38 -10.32 0.61
CA PRO A 321 -1.19 -11.17 0.69
C PRO A 321 0.09 -10.37 0.95
N PRO A 322 1.17 -11.04 1.38
CA PRO A 322 2.49 -10.43 1.49
C PRO A 322 2.97 -9.86 0.16
N THR A 323 3.85 -8.86 0.21
CA THR A 323 4.48 -8.28 -0.98
C THR A 323 5.16 -9.37 -1.82
N GLY A 324 4.92 -9.37 -3.12
CA GLY A 324 5.42 -10.40 -4.05
C GLY A 324 4.45 -11.56 -4.28
N PHE A 325 3.34 -11.62 -3.56
CA PHE A 325 2.29 -12.61 -3.74
C PHE A 325 0.99 -11.93 -4.19
N THR A 326 0.13 -12.70 -4.86
CA THR A 326 -1.14 -12.19 -5.39
C THR A 326 -2.28 -13.11 -4.95
N GLN A 327 -3.34 -12.51 -4.41
CA GLN A 327 -4.56 -13.22 -4.05
C GLN A 327 -5.23 -13.80 -5.29
N ASN A 328 -5.63 -15.07 -5.22
CA ASN A 328 -6.25 -15.83 -6.31
C ASN A 328 -5.38 -15.97 -7.57
N LYS A 329 -4.07 -15.92 -7.44
CA LYS A 329 -3.15 -16.23 -8.53
C LYS A 329 -3.41 -17.65 -9.00
N LYS A 330 -3.54 -17.82 -10.31
CA LYS A 330 -3.80 -19.09 -10.95
C LYS A 330 -2.53 -19.60 -11.63
N THR A 331 -2.16 -20.83 -11.34
CA THR A 331 -1.02 -21.52 -11.96
C THR A 331 -1.55 -22.72 -12.75
N PRO A 332 -1.49 -22.71 -14.09
CA PRO A 332 -1.97 -23.84 -14.90
C PRO A 332 -1.10 -25.08 -14.68
N MET A 333 -1.75 -26.22 -14.63
CA MET A 333 -1.07 -27.52 -14.60
C MET A 333 -0.61 -27.88 -16.03
N THR A 334 0.60 -28.36 -16.20
CA THR A 334 1.22 -28.55 -17.51
C THR A 334 1.57 -30.01 -17.83
N SER A 335 1.28 -30.94 -16.95
CA SER A 335 1.55 -32.37 -17.18
C SER A 335 0.73 -33.27 -16.29
N ASN A 336 0.67 -34.56 -16.61
CA ASN A 336 0.01 -35.60 -15.79
C ASN A 336 0.76 -35.93 -14.49
N ALA A 337 1.98 -35.40 -14.33
CA ALA A 337 2.80 -35.54 -13.12
C ALA A 337 3.18 -34.14 -12.57
N PHE A 338 2.24 -33.18 -12.64
CA PHE A 338 2.48 -31.81 -12.22
C PHE A 338 2.71 -31.71 -10.72
N THR A 339 3.78 -31.01 -10.35
CA THR A 339 4.08 -30.62 -8.98
C THR A 339 3.93 -29.12 -8.87
N PHE A 340 2.98 -28.67 -8.07
CA PHE A 340 2.86 -27.26 -7.75
C PHE A 340 4.01 -26.81 -6.87
N LYS A 341 4.59 -25.64 -7.19
CA LYS A 341 5.59 -24.95 -6.38
C LYS A 341 5.23 -23.48 -6.33
N GLN A 342 5.03 -22.95 -5.14
CA GLN A 342 4.80 -21.54 -4.96
C GLN A 342 6.06 -20.75 -5.33
N ALA A 343 5.89 -19.67 -6.09
CA ALA A 343 6.99 -18.77 -6.40
C ALA A 343 7.27 -17.85 -5.20
N GLY A 344 8.43 -18.01 -4.59
CA GLY A 344 8.86 -17.23 -3.43
C GLY A 344 8.73 -17.97 -2.10
N THR A 345 9.26 -17.36 -1.06
CA THR A 345 9.23 -17.87 0.32
C THR A 345 8.26 -17.01 1.14
N LEU A 346 7.32 -17.65 1.79
CA LEU A 346 6.35 -17.00 2.67
C LEU A 346 7.06 -16.37 3.88
N PRO A 347 6.83 -15.08 4.17
CA PRO A 347 7.43 -14.43 5.33
C PRO A 347 6.80 -14.91 6.63
N ASP A 348 7.59 -14.91 7.73
CA ASP A 348 7.07 -15.22 9.07
C ASP A 348 6.03 -14.21 9.52
N THR A 349 6.28 -12.95 9.22
CA THR A 349 5.38 -11.83 9.51
C THR A 349 5.43 -10.82 8.37
N TYR A 350 4.35 -10.11 8.17
CA TYR A 350 4.33 -8.97 7.25
C TYR A 350 3.27 -7.95 7.66
N LYS A 351 3.50 -6.71 7.28
CA LYS A 351 2.53 -5.63 7.41
C LYS A 351 1.80 -5.44 6.09
N ALA A 352 0.50 -5.64 6.09
CA ALA A 352 -0.34 -5.44 4.92
C ALA A 352 -0.62 -3.94 4.68
N SER A 353 -1.06 -3.59 3.47
CA SER A 353 -1.40 -2.21 3.09
C SER A 353 -2.53 -1.60 3.92
N ASN A 354 -3.36 -2.43 4.54
CA ASN A 354 -4.42 -2.00 5.46
C ASN A 354 -3.89 -1.66 6.88
N GLY A 355 -2.58 -1.70 7.09
CA GLY A 355 -1.93 -1.40 8.36
C GLY A 355 -1.88 -2.54 9.38
N LYS A 356 -2.52 -3.67 9.10
CA LYS A 356 -2.53 -4.85 9.97
C LYS A 356 -1.26 -5.68 9.80
N THR A 357 -0.78 -6.27 10.89
CA THR A 357 0.34 -7.21 10.88
C THR A 357 -0.17 -8.63 10.97
N TYR A 358 0.39 -9.48 10.13
CA TYR A 358 -0.01 -10.88 10.03
C TYR A 358 1.19 -11.80 10.28
N LYS A 359 0.95 -12.89 11.04
CA LYS A 359 1.93 -13.93 11.38
C LYS A 359 1.58 -15.23 10.68
N PHE A 360 2.56 -15.86 10.04
CA PHE A 360 2.41 -17.14 9.35
C PHE A 360 2.00 -18.26 10.30
N LYS A 361 0.94 -18.99 9.94
CA LYS A 361 0.47 -20.18 10.68
C LYS A 361 0.74 -21.46 9.94
N GLY A 362 0.82 -21.39 8.62
CA GLY A 362 1.00 -22.55 7.76
C GLY A 362 0.13 -22.47 6.51
N TRP A 363 0.08 -23.56 5.78
CA TRP A 363 -0.72 -23.69 4.57
C TRP A 363 -1.32 -25.09 4.46
N TYR A 364 -2.29 -25.24 3.59
CA TYR A 364 -2.87 -26.54 3.23
C TYR A 364 -3.27 -26.56 1.76
N LYS A 365 -3.36 -27.80 1.22
CA LYS A 365 -3.85 -28.11 -0.11
C LYS A 365 -5.34 -28.43 -0.03
N GLY A 366 -6.11 -27.93 -1.01
CA GLY A 366 -7.50 -28.32 -1.19
C GLY A 366 -8.51 -27.39 -0.55
N LYS A 367 -9.76 -27.83 -0.51
CA LYS A 367 -10.91 -27.03 -0.06
C LYS A 367 -11.13 -27.07 1.45
N THR A 368 -10.74 -28.14 2.10
CA THR A 368 -11.01 -28.38 3.53
C THR A 368 -9.76 -28.10 4.34
N LYS A 369 -9.87 -27.20 5.32
CA LYS A 369 -8.79 -26.90 6.27
C LYS A 369 -8.56 -28.10 7.19
N PRO A 370 -7.36 -28.67 7.22
CA PRO A 370 -7.03 -29.78 8.15
C PRO A 370 -6.84 -29.24 9.58
N SER A 371 -6.85 -30.15 10.55
CA SER A 371 -6.54 -29.80 11.95
C SER A 371 -5.10 -29.31 12.15
N THR A 372 -4.18 -29.80 11.33
CA THR A 372 -2.76 -29.42 11.38
C THR A 372 -2.34 -28.84 10.03
N LEU A 373 -1.78 -27.64 10.06
CA LEU A 373 -1.26 -26.96 8.87
C LEU A 373 0.20 -27.36 8.60
N THR A 374 0.57 -27.36 7.32
CA THR A 374 1.97 -27.51 6.93
C THR A 374 2.70 -26.19 7.15
N THR A 375 3.84 -26.22 7.83
CA THR A 375 4.57 -24.99 8.26
C THR A 375 5.78 -24.64 7.41
N THR A 376 6.05 -25.40 6.33
CA THR A 376 7.11 -25.03 5.38
C THR A 376 6.77 -23.74 4.68
N LYS A 377 7.76 -22.86 4.47
CA LYS A 377 7.53 -21.54 3.88
C LYS A 377 7.58 -21.50 2.36
N ALA A 378 7.86 -22.60 1.72
CA ALA A 378 7.87 -22.79 0.28
C ALA A 378 6.95 -23.96 -0.08
N PRO A 379 5.62 -23.72 -0.17
CA PRO A 379 4.66 -24.74 -0.51
C PRO A 379 5.01 -25.48 -1.81
N SER A 380 5.08 -26.78 -1.75
CA SER A 380 5.29 -27.65 -2.90
C SER A 380 4.60 -28.99 -2.68
N TYR A 381 3.81 -29.44 -3.66
CA TYR A 381 3.09 -30.70 -3.58
C TYR A 381 2.68 -31.23 -4.96
N ALA A 382 2.56 -32.55 -5.08
CA ALA A 382 1.97 -33.16 -6.25
C ALA A 382 0.45 -32.92 -6.28
N VAL A 383 -0.09 -32.60 -7.46
CA VAL A 383 -1.53 -32.38 -7.64
C VAL A 383 -2.25 -33.70 -7.89
N THR A 384 -3.55 -33.74 -7.59
CA THR A 384 -4.43 -34.90 -7.74
C THR A 384 -5.42 -34.79 -8.90
N TYR A 385 -5.54 -33.62 -9.50
CA TYR A 385 -6.42 -33.30 -10.64
C TYR A 385 -7.91 -33.46 -10.36
N ASP A 386 -8.30 -33.58 -9.09
CA ASP A 386 -9.68 -33.83 -8.63
C ASP A 386 -10.44 -32.54 -8.29
N GLY A 387 -9.85 -31.37 -8.57
CA GLY A 387 -10.42 -30.08 -8.20
C GLY A 387 -10.23 -29.72 -6.73
N ASN A 388 -9.32 -30.43 -6.04
CA ASN A 388 -8.96 -30.21 -4.65
C ASN A 388 -7.48 -29.87 -4.48
N ASP A 389 -6.93 -29.15 -5.47
CA ASP A 389 -5.50 -28.88 -5.57
C ASP A 389 -5.11 -27.43 -5.24
N ASP A 390 -6.06 -26.57 -4.84
CA ASP A 390 -5.78 -25.18 -4.49
C ASP A 390 -4.85 -25.09 -3.27
N LEU A 391 -3.99 -24.08 -3.27
CA LEU A 391 -3.19 -23.71 -2.11
C LEU A 391 -3.93 -22.68 -1.27
N THR A 392 -4.06 -22.92 0.02
CA THR A 392 -4.52 -21.92 0.98
C THR A 392 -3.46 -21.68 2.03
N VAL A 393 -2.96 -20.44 2.07
CA VAL A 393 -1.98 -19.96 3.05
C VAL A 393 -2.72 -19.24 4.16
N VAL A 394 -2.43 -19.62 5.41
CA VAL A 394 -3.11 -19.11 6.60
C VAL A 394 -2.17 -18.25 7.40
N TYR A 395 -2.62 -17.03 7.67
CA TYR A 395 -1.98 -16.08 8.57
C TYR A 395 -2.90 -15.74 9.73
N GLU A 396 -2.34 -15.38 10.85
CA GLU A 396 -3.06 -14.88 12.02
C GLU A 396 -2.83 -13.38 12.14
N GLU A 397 -3.90 -12.60 12.27
CA GLU A 397 -3.77 -11.17 12.57
C GLU A 397 -3.18 -10.99 13.96
N GLU A 398 -2.08 -10.28 14.06
CA GLU A 398 -1.48 -9.95 15.34
C GLU A 398 -2.23 -8.78 15.98
N ALA A 399 -2.69 -8.98 17.18
CA ALA A 399 -3.31 -7.92 17.96
C ALA A 399 -2.28 -6.83 18.25
N VAL A 400 -2.60 -5.58 17.95
CA VAL A 400 -1.77 -4.42 18.24
C VAL A 400 -2.40 -3.64 19.38
N THR A 401 -1.68 -3.55 20.51
CA THR A 401 -2.08 -2.65 21.59
C THR A 401 -1.77 -1.21 21.19
N THR A 402 -2.77 -0.36 21.16
CA THR A 402 -2.58 1.06 20.88
C THR A 402 -2.54 1.84 22.19
N LEU A 403 -1.48 2.59 22.39
CA LEU A 403 -1.29 3.48 23.52
C LEU A 403 -1.60 4.93 23.12
N TYR A 404 -1.96 5.74 24.10
CA TYR A 404 -2.27 7.17 23.95
C TYR A 404 -1.38 7.99 24.89
N PRO A 405 -0.09 8.12 24.62
CA PRO A 405 0.84 8.78 25.50
C PRO A 405 0.44 10.22 25.80
N SER A 406 0.31 10.54 27.07
CA SER A 406 -0.05 11.88 27.54
C SER A 406 0.63 12.25 28.85
N LEU A 407 0.89 13.54 29.03
CA LEU A 407 1.51 14.13 30.21
C LEU A 407 0.81 15.46 30.52
N ASP A 408 0.38 15.65 31.74
CA ASP A 408 -0.13 16.95 32.22
C ASP A 408 1.02 17.80 32.78
N VAL A 409 1.13 19.02 32.31
CA VAL A 409 2.09 20.02 32.79
C VAL A 409 1.35 21.29 33.22
N ASN A 410 1.69 21.83 34.38
CA ASN A 410 1.12 23.05 34.90
C ASN A 410 2.23 24.06 35.15
N PHE A 411 2.02 25.29 34.71
CA PHE A 411 2.89 26.41 35.00
C PHE A 411 2.17 27.41 35.89
N VAL A 412 2.78 27.71 37.01
CA VAL A 412 2.25 28.70 37.97
C VAL A 412 3.29 29.77 38.20
N ASP A 413 2.86 30.98 38.51
CA ASP A 413 3.76 32.08 38.89
C ASP A 413 4.28 31.89 40.33
N GLU A 414 5.13 32.80 40.79
CA GLU A 414 5.72 32.83 42.12
C GLU A 414 4.70 32.93 43.23
N LYS A 415 3.42 33.22 42.93
CA LYS A 415 2.30 33.26 43.88
C LYS A 415 1.42 32.01 43.78
N GLY A 416 1.76 31.07 42.90
CA GLY A 416 0.96 29.85 42.69
C GLY A 416 -0.26 30.03 41.80
N VAL A 417 -0.37 31.17 41.13
CA VAL A 417 -1.45 31.46 40.15
C VAL A 417 -1.04 30.94 38.79
N GLY A 418 -2.01 30.40 38.02
CA GLY A 418 -1.73 29.92 36.65
C GLY A 418 -1.01 30.97 35.80
N PHE A 419 0.13 30.58 35.24
CA PHE A 419 0.98 31.47 34.48
C PHE A 419 0.33 31.88 33.14
N THR A 420 0.37 33.16 32.88
CA THR A 420 -0.05 33.77 31.61
C THR A 420 1.11 34.57 31.03
N PRO A 421 1.30 34.66 29.69
CA PRO A 421 0.42 34.24 28.61
C PRO A 421 0.41 32.72 28.39
N ALA A 422 -0.48 32.26 27.49
CA ALA A 422 -0.52 30.85 27.09
C ALA A 422 0.78 30.43 26.43
N LEU A 423 1.28 29.26 26.81
CA LEU A 423 2.52 28.67 26.26
C LEU A 423 2.21 27.67 25.15
N THR A 424 3.11 27.53 24.21
CA THR A 424 3.14 26.46 23.21
C THR A 424 4.44 25.69 23.34
N PHE A 425 4.37 24.42 23.04
CA PHE A 425 5.47 23.51 23.30
C PHE A 425 5.86 22.76 22.05
N SER A 426 7.15 22.39 21.95
CA SER A 426 7.66 21.40 21.00
C SER A 426 8.53 20.39 21.75
N GLY A 427 8.61 19.20 21.21
CA GLY A 427 9.40 18.13 21.80
C GLY A 427 9.34 16.87 20.94
N LYS A 428 10.17 15.90 21.33
CA LYS A 428 10.25 14.60 20.69
C LYS A 428 9.99 13.49 21.70
N TYR A 429 9.18 12.52 21.29
CA TYR A 429 8.98 11.28 22.00
C TYR A 429 9.85 10.22 21.35
N ARG A 430 10.66 9.53 22.11
CA ARG A 430 11.68 8.61 21.64
C ARG A 430 11.59 7.24 22.29
N VAL A 431 12.23 6.26 21.64
CA VAL A 431 12.56 4.97 22.23
C VAL A 431 14.06 4.82 22.38
N GLN A 432 14.49 4.21 23.49
CA GLN A 432 15.88 3.82 23.71
C GLN A 432 15.99 2.33 24.02
N ARG A 433 16.99 1.67 23.42
CA ARG A 433 17.41 0.32 23.78
C ARG A 433 18.42 0.35 24.93
N THR A 434 18.24 -0.52 25.91
CA THR A 434 19.20 -0.61 27.01
C THR A 434 20.48 -1.34 26.64
N SER A 435 20.44 -2.27 25.69
CA SER A 435 21.59 -3.10 25.29
C SER A 435 22.77 -2.31 24.73
N ASP A 436 22.50 -1.25 23.97
CA ASP A 436 23.51 -0.41 23.29
C ASP A 436 23.33 1.09 23.55
N ARG A 437 22.32 1.45 24.33
CA ARG A 437 21.92 2.84 24.63
C ARG A 437 21.61 3.70 23.41
N LEU A 438 21.31 3.07 22.26
CA LEU A 438 20.84 3.78 21.09
C LEU A 438 19.39 4.25 21.29
N TYR A 439 19.12 5.45 20.82
CA TYR A 439 17.77 6.01 20.86
C TYR A 439 17.35 6.49 19.48
N THR A 440 16.04 6.52 19.26
CA THR A 440 15.44 7.02 18.02
C THR A 440 14.23 7.88 18.38
N ASP A 441 14.14 9.05 17.79
CA ASP A 441 12.95 9.89 17.87
C ASP A 441 11.82 9.28 17.06
N LEU A 442 10.66 9.13 17.69
CA LEU A 442 9.50 8.47 17.08
C LEU A 442 8.45 9.47 16.61
N TYR A 443 8.06 10.39 17.50
CA TYR A 443 6.93 11.29 17.28
C TYR A 443 7.24 12.69 17.77
N ASP A 444 6.66 13.67 17.08
CA ASP A 444 6.56 15.04 17.58
C ASP A 444 5.48 15.13 18.63
N LEU A 445 5.66 16.05 19.58
CA LEU A 445 4.65 16.36 20.60
C LEU A 445 3.74 17.49 20.11
N THR A 446 2.53 17.45 20.63
CA THR A 446 1.57 18.56 20.57
C THR A 446 1.09 18.89 21.97
N SER A 447 0.57 20.10 22.17
CA SER A 447 0.03 20.55 23.42
C SER A 447 -1.39 21.08 23.29
N LYS A 448 -2.23 20.79 24.28
CA LYS A 448 -3.57 21.34 24.38
C LYS A 448 -3.68 22.11 25.69
N SER A 449 -4.00 23.40 25.61
CA SER A 449 -4.25 24.22 26.79
C SER A 449 -5.59 23.83 27.46
N LYS A 450 -5.57 23.75 28.79
CA LYS A 450 -6.73 23.59 29.64
C LYS A 450 -7.11 24.91 30.36
N GLY A 451 -6.38 26.00 30.04
CA GLY A 451 -6.50 27.27 30.72
C GLY A 451 -5.67 27.38 32.01
N SER A 452 -5.54 28.58 32.55
CA SER A 452 -4.85 28.85 33.83
C SER A 452 -3.47 28.20 33.96
N GLY A 453 -2.66 28.24 32.91
CA GLY A 453 -1.30 27.67 32.88
C GLY A 453 -1.24 26.14 32.81
N GLN A 454 -2.35 25.46 32.54
CA GLN A 454 -2.45 24.00 32.50
C GLN A 454 -2.48 23.51 31.06
N TYR A 455 -1.73 22.44 30.79
CA TYR A 455 -1.61 21.84 29.46
C TYR A 455 -1.59 20.32 29.55
N THR A 456 -2.15 19.66 28.52
CA THR A 456 -1.87 18.26 28.26
C THR A 456 -0.95 18.17 27.05
N LEU A 457 0.18 17.51 27.21
CA LEU A 457 1.08 17.13 26.12
C LEU A 457 0.70 15.74 25.64
N SER A 458 0.69 15.53 24.33
CA SER A 458 0.41 14.26 23.69
C SER A 458 1.23 14.12 22.41
N LEU A 459 1.18 12.94 21.77
CA LEU A 459 1.79 12.76 20.46
C LEU A 459 0.99 13.54 19.40
N ASN A 460 1.65 14.06 18.39
CA ASN A 460 1.01 14.81 17.30
C ASN A 460 0.00 13.98 16.50
N ASN A 461 0.22 12.66 16.38
CA ASN A 461 -0.70 11.70 15.77
C ASN A 461 -1.73 11.12 16.78
N GLY A 462 -1.64 11.47 18.03
CA GLY A 462 -2.55 11.06 19.10
C GLY A 462 -2.38 9.63 19.61
N THR A 463 -1.69 8.74 18.89
CA THR A 463 -1.62 7.32 19.21
C THR A 463 -0.22 6.73 18.98
N MET A 464 0.11 5.69 19.72
CA MET A 464 1.29 4.88 19.54
C MET A 464 0.91 3.39 19.53
N PRO A 465 0.77 2.77 18.34
CA PRO A 465 0.54 1.34 18.26
C PRO A 465 1.84 0.59 18.56
N LEU A 466 1.81 -0.26 19.58
CA LEU A 466 2.91 -1.19 19.90
C LEU A 466 2.77 -2.45 19.04
N SER A 467 3.09 -2.33 17.79
CA SER A 467 3.09 -3.46 16.86
C SER A 467 4.31 -4.35 17.08
N PRO A 468 4.21 -5.66 16.83
CA PRO A 468 5.37 -6.54 16.83
C PRO A 468 6.49 -6.07 15.93
N GLU A 469 6.17 -5.43 14.80
CA GLU A 469 7.15 -4.85 13.88
C GLU A 469 7.90 -3.67 14.53
N LEU A 470 7.18 -2.76 15.18
CA LEU A 470 7.80 -1.64 15.91
C LEU A 470 8.76 -2.17 16.97
N LEU A 471 8.31 -3.14 17.75
CA LEU A 471 9.13 -3.75 18.82
C LEU A 471 10.33 -4.51 18.24
N ARG A 472 10.17 -5.21 17.11
CA ARG A 472 11.27 -5.88 16.41
C ARG A 472 12.32 -4.89 15.89
N VAL A 473 11.87 -3.83 15.20
CA VAL A 473 12.77 -2.81 14.65
C VAL A 473 13.58 -2.13 15.75
N TYR A 474 12.93 -1.67 16.81
CA TYR A 474 13.60 -0.99 17.91
C TYR A 474 14.26 -1.97 18.90
N GLY A 475 13.85 -3.21 18.92
CA GLY A 475 14.56 -4.32 19.56
C GLY A 475 15.80 -4.80 18.78
N ASN A 476 16.04 -4.27 17.57
CA ASN A 476 17.15 -4.66 16.70
C ASN A 476 17.11 -6.15 16.34
N ASP A 477 15.93 -6.67 16.01
CA ASP A 477 15.68 -8.10 15.71
C ASP A 477 16.10 -9.07 16.82
N LYS A 478 16.48 -8.54 17.98
CA LYS A 478 16.82 -9.35 19.16
C LYS A 478 15.60 -9.49 20.06
N PRO A 479 15.49 -10.59 20.79
CA PRO A 479 14.44 -10.72 21.79
C PRO A 479 14.50 -9.59 22.81
N ILE A 480 13.36 -8.98 23.12
CA ILE A 480 13.25 -8.04 24.22
C ILE A 480 13.29 -8.87 25.52
N ASN A 481 14.31 -8.63 26.35
CA ASN A 481 14.56 -9.37 27.58
C ASN A 481 15.24 -8.46 28.62
N GLY A 482 15.69 -9.02 29.72
CA GLY A 482 16.34 -8.26 30.79
C GLY A 482 17.56 -7.45 30.38
N THR A 483 18.25 -7.85 29.30
CA THR A 483 19.43 -7.15 28.76
C THR A 483 19.05 -6.18 27.62
N ASN A 484 18.02 -6.51 26.83
CA ASN A 484 17.54 -5.71 25.71
C ASN A 484 16.12 -5.23 26.00
N ARG A 485 16.00 -4.20 26.83
CA ARG A 485 14.74 -3.54 27.18
C ARG A 485 14.51 -2.33 26.29
N LEU A 486 13.27 -1.93 26.12
CA LEU A 486 12.87 -0.70 25.42
C LEU A 486 12.28 0.31 26.42
N ASN A 487 12.86 1.52 26.42
CA ASN A 487 12.35 2.63 27.21
C ASN A 487 11.79 3.71 26.27
N PHE A 488 10.53 4.03 26.45
CA PHE A 488 9.86 5.12 25.76
C PHE A 488 9.80 6.34 26.65
N SER A 489 10.28 7.48 26.17
CA SER A 489 10.38 8.70 26.95
C SER A 489 10.34 9.95 26.12
N LEU A 490 10.13 11.08 26.77
CA LEU A 490 10.31 12.40 26.20
C LEU A 490 11.81 12.73 26.16
N ASP A 491 12.30 13.17 25.00
CA ASP A 491 13.70 13.60 24.86
C ASP A 491 13.89 15.04 25.33
N LYS A 492 13.23 15.97 24.64
CA LYS A 492 13.35 17.41 24.91
C LYS A 492 11.98 18.03 24.91
N LEU A 493 11.73 18.91 25.86
CA LEU A 493 10.56 19.77 25.88
C LEU A 493 11.02 21.22 25.83
N ALA A 494 10.62 21.95 24.80
CA ALA A 494 10.90 23.35 24.64
C ALA A 494 9.62 24.19 24.71
N ILE A 495 9.72 25.36 25.33
CA ILE A 495 8.69 26.41 25.27
C ILE A 495 9.03 27.26 24.06
N ASN A 496 8.09 27.35 23.11
CA ASN A 496 8.36 27.99 21.82
C ASN A 496 8.45 29.52 21.90
N GLN A 497 7.87 30.13 22.92
CA GLN A 497 7.91 31.57 23.12
C GLN A 497 9.24 32.01 23.75
N GLN A 498 9.72 33.14 23.34
CA GLN A 498 10.73 33.85 24.10
C GLN A 498 10.11 34.47 25.36
N LEU A 499 10.72 34.27 26.51
CA LEU A 499 10.27 34.76 27.81
C LEU A 499 11.41 35.55 28.46
N LYS A 500 11.75 36.71 27.90
CA LYS A 500 12.87 37.56 28.37
C LYS A 500 12.68 38.02 29.82
N TYR A 501 11.43 38.24 30.20
CA TYR A 501 11.02 38.68 31.52
C TYR A 501 10.94 37.54 32.56
N VAL A 502 11.11 36.27 32.17
CA VAL A 502 11.17 35.13 33.09
C VAL A 502 12.61 34.90 33.53
N ASN A 503 12.82 34.73 34.82
CA ASN A 503 14.10 34.43 35.42
C ASN A 503 14.42 32.93 35.40
N SER A 504 13.52 32.11 35.97
CA SER A 504 13.65 30.65 36.02
C SER A 504 12.29 29.95 35.90
N ILE A 505 12.34 28.69 35.51
CA ILE A 505 11.21 27.77 35.50
C ILE A 505 11.68 26.49 36.17
N GLU A 506 11.15 26.18 37.34
CA GLU A 506 11.62 25.09 38.18
C GLU A 506 10.47 24.17 38.60
N LEU A 507 10.75 22.88 38.73
CA LEU A 507 9.78 21.87 39.12
C LEU A 507 9.40 22.03 40.60
N ASP A 508 8.11 22.11 40.87
CA ASP A 508 7.57 21.98 42.23
C ASP A 508 7.45 20.49 42.54
N THR A 509 8.44 19.95 43.24
CA THR A 509 8.51 18.53 43.58
C THR A 509 7.43 18.08 44.54
N VAL A 510 6.83 18.98 45.28
CA VAL A 510 5.76 18.66 46.25
C VAL A 510 4.41 18.51 45.55
N LYS A 511 4.17 19.32 44.52
CA LYS A 511 2.90 19.31 43.75
C LYS A 511 2.94 18.41 42.53
N SER A 512 4.08 17.88 42.18
CA SER A 512 4.26 17.03 41.00
C SER A 512 4.15 15.56 41.35
N VAL A 513 3.47 14.82 40.47
CA VAL A 513 3.32 13.36 40.53
C VAL A 513 3.90 12.75 39.24
N MET A 514 4.94 11.97 39.41
CA MET A 514 5.54 11.20 38.34
C MET A 514 4.97 9.78 38.34
N LYS A 515 4.53 9.34 37.20
CA LYS A 515 4.06 7.97 36.97
C LYS A 515 4.95 7.27 35.97
N MET A 516 5.25 6.01 36.25
CA MET A 516 6.05 5.15 35.39
C MET A 516 5.29 3.87 35.08
N TYR A 517 5.26 3.49 33.84
CA TYR A 517 4.57 2.31 33.34
C TYR A 517 5.59 1.27 32.88
N GLY A 518 5.51 0.07 33.42
CA GLY A 518 6.32 -1.07 33.03
C GLY A 518 5.43 -2.16 32.46
N TYR A 519 5.77 -2.63 31.27
CA TYR A 519 5.02 -3.66 30.58
C TYR A 519 5.90 -4.88 30.35
N ASN A 520 5.33 -6.06 30.54
CA ASN A 520 5.96 -7.30 30.17
C ASN A 520 5.72 -7.57 28.67
N TYR A 521 6.75 -8.07 28.01
CA TYR A 521 6.67 -8.49 26.62
C TYR A 521 7.15 -9.93 26.53
N THR A 522 6.35 -10.81 25.95
CA THR A 522 6.71 -12.19 25.67
C THR A 522 6.82 -12.37 24.17
N SER A 523 8.02 -12.64 23.67
CA SER A 523 8.27 -12.92 22.27
C SER A 523 7.39 -14.07 21.79
N GLY A 524 6.56 -13.81 20.79
CA GLY A 524 5.73 -14.83 20.14
C GLY A 524 4.29 -14.97 20.61
N SER A 525 3.88 -14.22 21.62
CA SER A 525 2.49 -14.08 22.04
C SER A 525 2.11 -12.61 21.95
N ALA A 526 0.99 -12.28 21.31
CA ALA A 526 0.42 -10.93 21.32
C ALA A 526 0.14 -10.52 22.76
N THR A 527 1.08 -9.90 23.39
CA THR A 527 1.03 -9.78 24.82
C THR A 527 0.57 -8.43 25.23
N ILE A 528 -0.44 -8.46 25.76
CA ILE A 528 -1.09 -7.81 26.87
C ILE A 528 -0.21 -6.68 27.45
N ILE A 529 -0.10 -5.64 26.67
CA ILE A 529 0.13 -4.34 27.23
C ILE A 529 -1.26 -3.82 27.52
N ASP A 530 -1.64 -3.85 28.80
CA ASP A 530 -2.89 -3.25 29.25
C ASP A 530 -2.71 -1.73 29.27
N PRO A 531 -3.34 -0.95 28.39
CA PRO A 531 -3.24 0.50 28.39
C PRO A 531 -3.84 1.12 29.66
N ASN A 532 -4.61 0.36 30.41
CA ASN A 532 -5.23 0.78 31.68
C ASN A 532 -4.43 0.30 32.91
N GLN A 533 -3.24 -0.26 32.69
CA GLN A 533 -2.38 -0.70 33.79
C GLN A 533 -2.19 0.42 34.81
N VAL A 534 -2.28 0.09 36.09
CA VAL A 534 -1.96 1.03 37.17
C VAL A 534 -0.47 1.32 37.19
N PRO A 535 -0.03 2.57 37.07
CA PRO A 535 1.36 2.93 37.09
C PRO A 535 1.96 2.84 38.50
N THR A 536 3.27 2.79 38.58
CA THR A 536 3.99 3.08 39.81
C THR A 536 4.08 4.60 39.97
N GLU A 537 3.62 5.14 41.05
CA GLU A 537 3.73 6.56 41.38
C GLU A 537 4.99 6.84 42.20
N TYR A 538 5.68 7.90 41.84
CA TYR A 538 6.90 8.35 42.51
C TYR A 538 6.67 9.75 43.12
N ASN A 539 6.95 9.89 44.40
CA ASN A 539 7.02 11.18 45.05
C ASN A 539 8.39 11.83 44.77
N LEU A 540 8.39 12.93 44.07
CA LEU A 540 9.60 13.64 43.61
C LEU A 540 10.28 14.38 44.78
N SER A 541 9.53 14.78 45.81
CA SER A 541 10.11 15.40 46.99
C SER A 541 10.98 14.48 47.85
N ALA A 542 10.87 13.16 47.66
CA ALA A 542 11.67 12.15 48.34
C ALA A 542 12.98 11.78 47.64
N GLY A 543 13.48 12.64 46.75
CA GLY A 543 14.74 12.39 46.02
C GLY A 543 14.60 11.63 44.71
N ASN A 544 13.37 11.39 44.25
CA ASN A 544 13.13 10.67 42.98
C ASN A 544 13.24 11.58 41.75
N ILE A 545 13.66 12.83 41.90
CA ILE A 545 13.79 13.77 40.77
C ILE A 545 14.75 13.29 39.68
N ALA A 546 15.77 12.53 40.04
CA ALA A 546 16.72 11.93 39.11
C ALA A 546 16.04 10.97 38.11
N LEU A 547 14.83 10.49 38.42
CA LEU A 547 14.05 9.65 37.51
C LEU A 547 13.44 10.44 36.33
N LEU A 548 13.39 11.78 36.41
CA LEU A 548 12.89 12.63 35.32
C LEU A 548 13.92 12.81 34.20
N GLY A 549 15.19 12.56 34.46
CA GLY A 549 16.23 12.75 33.46
C GLY A 549 17.59 12.31 33.94
N PHE A 550 18.58 12.48 33.10
CA PHE A 550 19.98 12.37 33.47
C PHE A 550 20.35 13.61 34.28
N ASP A 551 20.92 13.42 35.46
CA ASP A 551 21.49 14.48 36.28
C ASP A 551 20.53 15.60 36.73
N THR A 552 19.25 15.30 36.98
CA THR A 552 18.24 16.27 37.45
C THR A 552 17.75 17.28 36.43
N ASP A 553 18.14 17.18 35.16
CA ASP A 553 17.79 18.17 34.14
C ASP A 553 16.27 18.33 33.93
N GLY A 554 15.46 17.29 34.20
CA GLY A 554 14.01 17.38 34.14
C GLY A 554 13.36 18.25 35.23
N GLY A 555 14.12 18.66 36.27
CA GLY A 555 13.68 19.46 37.37
C GLY A 555 13.64 20.98 37.08
N TYR A 556 14.22 21.44 36.01
CA TYR A 556 14.18 22.85 35.59
C TYR A 556 14.33 23.00 34.08
N PHE A 557 13.85 24.15 33.60
CA PHE A 557 14.06 24.54 32.22
C PHE A 557 15.33 25.39 32.11
N SER A 558 16.28 24.97 31.29
CA SER A 558 17.44 25.78 30.96
C SER A 558 17.04 26.94 30.05
N LYS A 559 17.52 28.16 30.39
CA LYS A 559 17.27 29.36 29.62
C LYS A 559 18.40 29.57 28.61
N GLU A 560 18.07 29.64 27.34
CA GLU A 560 19.00 30.02 26.28
C GLU A 560 19.21 31.56 26.23
N SER A 561 20.29 32.00 25.61
CA SER A 561 20.56 33.42 25.40
C SER A 561 19.45 34.14 24.61
N SER A 562 18.75 33.40 23.78
CA SER A 562 17.55 33.88 23.03
C SER A 562 16.34 34.16 23.91
N GLY A 563 16.33 33.73 25.17
CA GLY A 563 15.18 33.79 26.07
C GLY A 563 14.21 32.62 25.90
N VAL A 564 14.57 31.60 25.15
CA VAL A 564 13.82 30.35 25.03
C VAL A 564 14.18 29.41 26.17
N PHE A 565 13.20 28.72 26.70
CA PHE A 565 13.38 27.75 27.76
C PHE A 565 13.19 26.32 27.23
N ASN A 566 14.11 25.42 27.55
CA ASN A 566 13.98 24.02 27.25
C ASN A 566 14.50 23.15 28.40
N THR A 567 13.97 21.95 28.48
CA THR A 567 14.44 20.93 29.42
C THR A 567 14.77 19.66 28.69
N LEU A 568 15.84 19.00 29.09
CA LEU A 568 16.16 17.64 28.67
C LEU A 568 15.49 16.68 29.63
N MET A 569 14.67 15.80 29.11
CA MET A 569 14.07 14.73 29.89
C MET A 569 14.71 13.42 29.45
N GLY A 570 15.48 12.82 30.31
CA GLY A 570 16.06 11.52 30.08
C GLY A 570 15.07 10.40 30.35
N TYR A 571 15.54 9.20 30.26
CA TYR A 571 14.79 8.03 30.68
C TYR A 571 15.38 7.51 32.01
N ALA A 572 14.51 6.97 32.84
CA ALA A 572 14.92 6.12 33.94
C ALA A 572 14.61 4.68 33.58
N SER A 573 15.55 3.78 33.81
CA SER A 573 15.25 2.36 33.66
C SER A 573 14.39 1.93 34.87
N TYR A 574 13.23 1.38 34.57
CA TYR A 574 12.39 0.78 35.60
C TYR A 574 13.05 -0.50 36.12
N GLY A 575 13.29 -0.57 37.43
CA GLY A 575 13.75 -1.80 38.09
C GLY A 575 12.66 -2.87 38.04
N GLY A 576 13.05 -4.16 37.93
CA GLY A 576 12.11 -5.28 37.92
C GLY A 576 12.03 -6.00 36.59
N ASN A 577 10.97 -6.77 36.39
CA ASN A 577 10.78 -7.66 35.23
C ASN A 577 10.17 -6.99 33.98
N SER A 578 9.89 -5.69 34.06
CA SER A 578 9.32 -4.98 32.93
C SER A 578 10.30 -4.83 31.79
N LEU A 579 9.92 -5.27 30.60
CA LEU A 579 10.77 -5.26 29.42
C LEU A 579 10.55 -4.04 28.53
N ILE A 580 9.38 -3.39 28.68
CA ILE A 580 9.03 -2.14 28.02
C ILE A 580 8.63 -1.15 29.11
N THR A 581 9.25 0.02 29.11
CA THR A 581 8.99 1.08 30.09
C THR A 581 8.53 2.35 29.40
N MET A 582 7.51 3.00 29.93
CA MET A 582 7.08 4.35 29.53
C MET A 582 7.25 5.29 30.71
N ASN A 583 8.11 6.28 30.54
CA ASN A 583 8.38 7.30 31.55
C ASN A 583 7.50 8.52 31.33
N LEU A 584 6.88 9.03 32.37
CA LEU A 584 6.03 10.22 32.41
C LEU A 584 4.73 10.11 31.60
N PHE A 585 4.78 9.50 30.45
CA PHE A 585 3.63 9.36 29.55
C PHE A 585 2.86 8.09 29.86
N SER A 586 1.58 8.22 30.14
CA SER A 586 0.69 7.07 30.31
C SER A 586 0.24 6.55 28.93
N GLY A 587 -0.08 5.26 28.86
CA GLY A 587 -0.80 4.69 27.73
C GLY A 587 -2.26 5.12 27.66
N ASN A 588 -2.78 5.74 28.73
CA ASN A 588 -4.14 6.23 28.86
C ASN A 588 -4.14 7.64 29.47
N PRO A 589 -4.81 8.64 28.86
CA PRO A 589 -4.85 10.02 29.36
C PRO A 589 -5.37 10.18 30.80
N VAL A 590 -6.22 9.26 31.25
CA VAL A 590 -6.79 9.28 32.61
C VAL A 590 -5.72 9.11 33.68
N ASN A 591 -4.66 8.41 33.40
CA ASN A 591 -3.56 8.10 34.31
C ASN A 591 -2.29 8.91 34.03
N ALA A 592 -2.39 10.07 33.41
CA ALA A 592 -1.23 10.89 33.07
C ALA A 592 -0.45 11.32 34.34
N SER A 593 0.89 11.40 34.21
CA SER A 593 1.72 12.12 35.17
C SER A 593 1.35 13.58 35.18
N LYS A 594 1.57 14.26 36.32
CA LYS A 594 1.34 15.68 36.45
C LYS A 594 2.59 16.36 36.96
N LEU A 595 3.16 17.22 36.16
CA LEU A 595 4.31 18.04 36.54
C LEU A 595 3.86 19.49 36.74
N VAL A 596 4.26 20.08 37.87
CA VAL A 596 3.97 21.48 38.20
C VAL A 596 5.28 22.24 38.21
N TYR A 597 5.36 23.28 37.39
CA TYR A 597 6.52 24.17 37.32
C TYR A 597 6.20 25.54 37.82
N THR A 598 7.08 26.11 38.68
CA THR A 598 7.01 27.48 39.17
C THR A 598 7.81 28.36 38.23
N VAL A 599 7.16 29.36 37.67
CA VAL A 599 7.76 30.37 36.81
C VAL A 599 8.07 31.60 37.64
N THR A 600 9.35 31.87 37.85
CA THR A 600 9.81 33.07 38.56
C THR A 600 10.08 34.18 37.59
N ARG A 601 9.36 35.30 37.71
CA ARG A 601 9.50 36.44 36.84
C ARG A 601 10.63 37.39 37.32
N LYS A 602 11.28 38.05 36.40
CA LYS A 602 12.12 39.23 36.72
C LYS A 602 11.26 40.35 37.29
N GLN A 603 11.83 41.17 38.13
CA GLN A 603 11.12 42.18 38.88
C GLN A 603 11.80 43.53 38.77
N VAL A 604 11.03 44.59 38.89
CA VAL A 604 11.49 45.93 39.23
C VAL A 604 11.37 46.10 40.71
N THR A 605 12.46 46.41 41.41
CA THR A 605 12.47 46.74 42.82
C THR A 605 12.38 48.26 42.97
N GLU A 606 11.45 48.75 43.77
CA GLU A 606 11.34 50.16 44.11
C GLU A 606 12.14 50.48 45.36
N ASN A 607 13.20 51.28 45.20
CA ASN A 607 14.07 51.71 46.28
C ASN A 607 13.93 53.19 46.54
N PHE A 608 13.99 53.55 47.83
CA PHE A 608 13.95 54.92 48.32
C PHE A 608 15.22 55.18 49.12
N VAL A 609 16.05 56.13 48.72
CA VAL A 609 17.35 56.40 49.30
C VAL A 609 17.58 57.89 49.56
N ASP A 610 18.46 58.20 50.51
CA ASP A 610 18.97 59.58 50.64
C ASP A 610 20.02 59.91 49.52
N THR A 611 20.58 61.09 49.57
CA THR A 611 21.57 61.54 48.60
C THR A 611 22.87 60.72 48.67
N ASN A 612 23.13 60.01 49.78
CA ASN A 612 24.29 59.14 50.00
C ASN A 612 24.03 57.67 49.58
N GLY A 613 22.79 57.37 49.18
CA GLY A 613 22.37 56.02 48.83
C GLY A 613 21.91 55.17 50.01
N THR A 614 21.74 55.75 51.22
CA THR A 614 21.23 55.07 52.39
C THR A 614 19.72 54.91 52.25
N LYS A 615 19.20 53.69 52.52
CA LYS A 615 17.76 53.44 52.52
C LYS A 615 17.02 54.30 53.54
N ILE A 616 15.93 54.90 53.12
CA ILE A 616 15.07 55.74 53.94
C ILE A 616 13.65 55.16 54.00
N THR A 617 12.88 55.52 54.99
CA THR A 617 11.45 55.20 55.05
C THR A 617 10.74 55.89 53.88
N PRO A 618 10.04 55.14 52.99
CA PRO A 618 9.44 55.74 51.79
C PRO A 618 8.24 56.62 52.14
N PRO A 619 7.82 57.49 51.19
CA PRO A 619 6.60 58.27 51.34
C PRO A 619 5.37 57.39 51.56
N THR A 620 4.35 57.93 52.18
CA THR A 620 3.07 57.21 52.43
C THR A 620 2.50 56.71 51.11
N GLY A 621 2.15 55.41 51.10
CA GLY A 621 1.62 54.71 49.91
C GLY A 621 2.67 54.08 49.03
N PHE A 622 3.96 54.15 49.43
CA PHE A 622 5.07 53.42 48.84
C PHE A 622 5.65 52.45 49.87
N THR A 623 6.29 51.37 49.37
CA THR A 623 6.95 50.38 50.24
C THR A 623 8.42 50.27 49.80
N GLN A 624 9.34 50.32 50.76
CA GLN A 624 10.76 50.12 50.52
C GLN A 624 11.01 48.70 50.04
N GLY A 625 11.68 48.53 48.88
CA GLY A 625 11.95 47.22 48.33
C GLY A 625 10.74 46.53 47.72
N ASN A 626 9.67 47.27 47.39
CA ASN A 626 8.51 46.71 46.68
C ASN A 626 8.95 46.09 45.36
N GLN A 627 8.55 44.85 45.13
CA GLN A 627 8.88 44.06 43.97
C GLN A 627 7.70 43.96 43.02
N ILE A 628 7.85 44.48 41.80
CA ILE A 628 6.84 44.49 40.74
C ILE A 628 7.25 43.47 39.66
N PRO A 629 6.54 42.34 39.54
CA PRO A 629 6.90 41.34 38.54
C PRO A 629 6.64 41.85 37.10
N MET A 630 7.59 41.61 36.23
CA MET A 630 7.46 41.91 34.80
C MET A 630 6.52 40.89 34.16
N THR A 631 5.65 41.34 33.25
CA THR A 631 4.55 40.52 32.71
C THR A 631 4.64 40.26 31.20
N SER A 632 5.57 40.87 30.51
CA SER A 632 5.75 40.70 29.06
C SER A 632 7.15 41.05 28.60
N ASN A 633 7.54 40.64 27.37
CA ASN A 633 8.82 40.99 26.75
C ASN A 633 8.93 42.47 26.41
N THR A 634 7.84 43.22 26.49
CA THR A 634 7.76 44.68 26.24
C THR A 634 7.30 45.40 27.50
N PHE A 635 7.58 44.84 28.68
CA PHE A 635 7.17 45.39 29.96
C PHE A 635 7.72 46.80 30.13
N LYS A 636 6.83 47.72 30.47
CA LYS A 636 7.13 49.09 30.79
C LYS A 636 6.80 49.35 32.25
N TYR A 637 7.82 49.67 33.05
CA TYR A 637 7.60 50.06 34.41
C TYR A 637 6.92 51.42 34.46
N THR A 638 5.94 51.60 35.32
CA THR A 638 5.34 52.87 35.66
C THR A 638 5.02 52.86 37.15
N SER A 639 5.51 53.83 37.86
CA SER A 639 5.19 53.97 39.30
C SER A 639 3.68 54.10 39.52
N ALA A 640 3.15 53.35 40.45
CA ALA A 640 1.71 53.32 40.73
C ALA A 640 1.13 54.68 41.24
N ARG A 641 2.01 55.56 41.72
CA ARG A 641 1.67 56.88 42.21
C ARG A 641 2.77 57.88 41.88
N ALA A 642 2.44 59.18 41.87
CA ALA A 642 3.42 60.22 41.76
C ALA A 642 4.24 60.30 43.06
N LEU A 643 5.55 60.42 42.91
CA LEU A 643 6.48 60.68 44.01
C LEU A 643 6.20 62.07 44.57
N PRO A 644 5.95 62.26 45.88
CA PRO A 644 5.69 63.59 46.43
C PRO A 644 6.96 64.46 46.37
N ALA A 645 6.77 65.73 46.10
CA ALA A 645 7.85 66.71 46.08
C ALA A 645 8.59 66.83 47.43
N SER A 646 7.84 66.59 48.56
CA SER A 646 8.38 66.45 49.89
C SER A 646 7.46 65.60 50.74
N TYR A 647 8.01 64.96 51.79
CA TYR A 647 7.24 64.27 52.81
C TYR A 647 7.98 64.28 54.17
N THR A 648 7.25 64.09 55.22
CA THR A 648 7.80 64.02 56.60
C THR A 648 7.55 62.65 57.20
N THR A 649 8.60 62.02 57.72
CA THR A 649 8.55 60.71 58.38
C THR A 649 9.60 60.68 59.48
N GLY A 650 9.30 60.09 60.65
CA GLY A 650 10.24 59.99 61.78
C GLY A 650 10.82 61.33 62.21
N GLY A 651 10.06 62.39 62.13
CA GLY A 651 10.50 63.74 62.49
C GLY A 651 11.47 64.44 61.52
N LYS A 652 11.75 63.77 60.37
CA LYS A 652 12.60 64.33 59.33
C LYS A 652 11.76 64.65 58.08
N THR A 653 12.10 65.74 57.41
CA THR A 653 11.48 66.13 56.16
C THR A 653 12.44 65.80 54.99
N TYR A 654 11.91 65.14 53.99
CA TYR A 654 12.64 64.73 52.82
C TYR A 654 12.13 65.46 51.58
N ILE A 655 13.05 65.99 50.77
CA ILE A 655 12.78 66.73 49.53
C ILE A 655 13.22 65.89 48.33
N PHE A 656 12.30 65.69 47.39
CA PHE A 656 12.58 64.93 46.16
C PHE A 656 13.68 65.52 45.36
N GLN A 657 14.68 64.69 44.98
CA GLN A 657 15.82 65.10 44.13
C GLN A 657 15.71 64.56 42.71
N GLY A 658 14.96 63.47 42.54
CA GLY A 658 14.78 62.75 41.30
C GLY A 658 14.86 61.24 41.50
N TRP A 659 14.84 60.53 40.44
CA TRP A 659 14.97 59.06 40.42
C TRP A 659 15.91 58.61 39.32
N TYR A 660 16.37 57.36 39.38
CA TYR A 660 17.13 56.69 38.34
C TYR A 660 16.74 55.22 38.20
N LYS A 661 16.99 54.66 37.00
CA LYS A 661 16.84 53.27 36.67
C LYS A 661 18.19 52.55 36.87
N GLY A 662 18.12 51.34 37.44
CA GLY A 662 19.27 50.46 37.54
C GLY A 662 20.02 50.57 38.88
N LYS A 663 21.23 49.93 38.91
CA LYS A 663 22.02 49.77 40.12
C LYS A 663 22.97 50.96 40.38
N THR A 664 23.34 51.65 39.36
CA THR A 664 24.31 52.74 39.45
C THR A 664 23.64 54.11 39.35
N LYS A 665 23.87 54.94 40.38
CA LYS A 665 23.37 56.33 40.40
C LYS A 665 24.08 57.14 39.34
N PRO A 666 23.35 57.73 38.35
CA PRO A 666 23.94 58.63 37.38
C PRO A 666 24.27 60.00 37.98
N SER A 667 25.07 60.73 37.25
CA SER A 667 25.39 62.12 37.65
C SER A 667 24.18 63.06 37.64
N THR A 668 23.20 62.78 36.77
CA THR A 668 21.96 63.56 36.63
C THR A 668 20.77 62.66 36.87
N LEU A 669 19.90 63.05 37.81
CA LEU A 669 18.68 62.32 38.12
C LEU A 669 17.52 62.79 37.22
N THR A 670 16.58 61.87 36.94
CA THR A 670 15.31 62.22 36.28
C THR A 670 14.38 62.87 37.31
N THR A 671 13.85 64.03 37.00
CA THR A 671 13.04 64.81 37.97
C THR A 671 11.53 64.71 37.81
N SER A 672 11.05 63.88 36.83
CA SER A 672 9.63 63.60 36.70
C SER A 672 9.13 62.89 37.96
N THR A 673 7.97 63.26 38.45
CA THR A 673 7.41 62.64 39.68
C THR A 673 6.75 61.31 39.46
N THR A 674 6.52 60.88 38.20
CA THR A 674 5.97 59.58 37.89
C THR A 674 7.01 58.81 37.09
N PRO A 675 7.90 58.06 37.75
CA PRO A 675 8.86 57.19 37.06
C PRO A 675 8.20 56.27 36.08
N THR A 676 8.67 56.30 34.83
CA THR A 676 8.24 55.38 33.77
C THR A 676 9.37 55.11 32.79
N TYR A 677 9.63 53.84 32.44
CA TYR A 677 10.67 53.45 31.50
C TYR A 677 10.45 52.01 30.99
N ASN A 678 11.02 51.74 29.83
CA ASN A 678 11.09 50.39 29.27
C ASN A 678 12.15 49.58 30.03
N THR A 679 11.84 48.32 30.31
CA THR A 679 12.78 47.39 30.98
C THR A 679 13.72 46.76 29.91
N THR A 680 14.93 46.44 30.35
CA THR A 680 15.99 45.82 29.54
C THR A 680 16.19 44.35 29.89
N PHE A 681 15.58 43.86 30.95
CA PHE A 681 15.63 42.48 31.42
C PHE A 681 17.06 41.96 31.77
N ASP A 682 17.99 42.88 31.99
CA ASP A 682 19.42 42.60 32.25
C ASP A 682 19.77 42.59 33.72
N GLY A 683 18.76 42.72 34.59
CA GLY A 683 18.93 42.83 36.05
C GLY A 683 19.32 44.25 36.51
N ASN A 684 19.19 45.22 35.61
CA ASN A 684 19.49 46.61 35.86
C ASN A 684 18.24 47.53 35.70
N ASP A 685 17.08 46.99 36.08
CA ASP A 685 15.77 47.60 35.86
C ASP A 685 15.12 48.16 37.13
N ASP A 686 15.82 48.17 38.26
CA ASP A 686 15.27 48.71 39.51
C ASP A 686 15.05 50.20 39.43
N MET A 687 14.04 50.71 40.12
CA MET A 687 13.74 52.14 40.29
C MET A 687 14.26 52.59 41.64
N THR A 688 15.08 53.65 41.67
CA THR A 688 15.57 54.24 42.89
C THR A 688 15.18 55.72 42.92
N ALA A 689 14.33 56.11 43.90
CA ALA A 689 13.95 57.49 44.21
C ALA A 689 14.91 58.05 45.26
N VAL A 690 15.46 59.20 44.93
CA VAL A 690 16.45 59.93 45.79
C VAL A 690 15.79 61.15 46.45
N TYR A 691 15.92 61.20 47.73
CA TYR A 691 15.44 62.33 48.54
C TYR A 691 16.59 62.92 49.34
N LYS A 692 16.54 64.21 49.61
CA LYS A 692 17.47 64.93 50.47
C LYS A 692 16.78 65.27 51.76
N GLU A 693 17.36 64.91 52.90
CA GLU A 693 16.89 65.40 54.21
C GLU A 693 17.01 66.90 54.26
N ALA A 694 15.93 67.58 54.59
CA ALA A 694 15.95 69.02 54.72
C ALA A 694 16.73 69.37 55.98
N SER A 695 17.81 70.10 55.85
CA SER A 695 18.51 70.68 57.00
C SER A 695 17.70 71.90 57.47
N ILE A 696 17.24 71.84 58.66
CA ILE A 696 16.67 73.05 59.33
C ILE A 696 17.89 73.85 59.75
N SER A 697 18.30 74.86 58.99
CA SER A 697 19.17 75.87 59.47
C SER A 697 18.30 76.91 60.20
N ALA A 698 18.23 76.82 61.52
CA ALA A 698 17.65 77.90 62.30
C ALA A 698 18.63 79.07 62.33
N ASN A 699 18.40 80.04 61.50
CA ASN A 699 18.99 81.35 61.73
C ASN A 699 18.24 82.06 62.79
N LEU A 700 18.66 81.89 64.07
CA LEU A 700 18.20 82.68 65.17
C LEU A 700 18.84 84.04 65.11
N THR A 701 18.21 85.03 64.51
CA THR A 701 18.58 86.42 64.68
C THR A 701 17.98 86.96 65.95
N MET A 702 18.77 86.87 67.01
CA MET A 702 18.40 87.65 68.22
C MET A 702 18.53 89.12 67.96
N ARG A 703 17.48 89.81 67.73
CA ARG A 703 17.48 91.29 67.90
C ARG A 703 17.27 91.55 69.38
N GLY A 704 18.35 91.90 70.06
CA GLY A 704 18.29 92.50 71.42
C GLY A 704 17.82 93.91 71.26
N ALA A 705 16.60 94.17 71.75
CA ALA A 705 16.16 95.42 72.02
C ALA A 705 16.60 95.76 73.49
N VAL A 706 17.52 96.64 73.67
CA VAL A 706 17.83 97.14 74.94
C VAL A 706 16.95 98.37 75.17
N ASP A 707 15.91 98.26 75.95
CA ASP A 707 15.17 99.43 76.49
C ASP A 707 15.90 99.87 77.68
N VAL A 708 16.52 100.95 77.58
CA VAL A 708 17.06 101.75 78.70
C VAL A 708 15.89 102.54 79.25
N ILE A 709 15.42 102.10 80.35
CA ILE A 709 14.49 102.90 81.14
C ILE A 709 15.35 103.79 82.03
N ASP A 710 15.38 105.02 81.65
CA ASP A 710 15.94 106.10 82.54
C ASP A 710 14.89 106.44 83.52
N ASN A 711 15.20 106.18 84.79
CA ASN A 711 14.43 106.70 85.91
C ASN A 711 15.12 107.95 86.50
N GLY A 712 14.72 109.07 86.04
CA GLY A 712 15.08 110.25 86.65
C GLY A 712 14.19 110.57 87.87
N ALA A 713 14.87 110.74 88.99
CA ALA A 713 14.54 111.24 90.26
C ALA A 713 13.21 110.95 90.90
#